data_b40e0cab0845261ade231536cc4fecb6
#
_entry.id   b40e0cab0845261ade231536cc4fecb6
#
_cell.length_a   1.000
_cell.length_b   1.000
_cell.length_c   1.000
_cell.angle_alpha   90.00
_cell.angle_beta   90.00
_cell.angle_gamma   90.00
#
_symmetry.space_group_name_H-M   'P 1'
#
loop_
_entity.id
_entity.type
_entity.pdbx_description
1 polymer ?
#
loop_
_entity_poly.entity_id
_entity_poly.type
_entity_poly.pdbx_seq_one_letter_code
_entity_poly.pdbx_strand_id
1 'polypeptide(L)'
;LRDENDHLVAAVPTMNVSMKWTSAPSILMGNSSGAAIVSTITLEKPDVHVWQLADGSWNVNSLLESSSKNDKKSFDGNIVINDATGAVRFKDGNVHRLSNLDGNIALNVDGMTKGALNGLLDDHSIAVNGSIDMNKMDDFDLFVRAESVDISGIMNMVPSNKNLSITSGILHDVKAQITGRDGKYSMSGNLAFDGLGGTYKNGSTTYQIGQGNGKIFFQNNTVLISHSGWYVNDQAVKVNGLVTLGDEVGLNLNAVSDSIALEAFTKNQITGNVGARVHIGGTSVNPYVSGSIKSDAISYDSYHIDSGEANFSYSNGTVNIHDASLYIGNGSVKAKGQYGIDSGEFSIDGTIHNAEIAPFTQNLSTPASGIVNGEFSVKGKNSDITSIEGNIVGTSLSVRGISIDSARVSFNNVGALTNIAVTGAIGNGQLSGYGTIDNNLLNLSLSADSLDASNFSSLVGNSISGNITGHASITGNLDNPSVTGSVTSPEIVYSGAHFNSINAGFTIKNHILELTDTSIGDGDGAITIGGTFDLNSNALNMRARAKAVRIENLIRPFSDVPLTGWFESENEIRGTLDNPYVQGHVHLYDGSYNGKLISDAKADYTLENKTLTLPKFTIQGYGAVIQGSGTMSEDALNIDLEGKDIDIGRLLVNTDYDVKGYVQAKGHIGGSLYNPNFNGSVTSNFLT
;
A
#
# COMPACT_ATOMS: atom_id res chain seq x y z
N LEU A 1 -21.21 12.27 68.66
CA LEU A 1 -19.89 12.85 68.57
C LEU A 1 -19.91 13.97 67.52
N ARG A 2 -19.37 15.14 67.89
CA ARG A 2 -19.29 16.28 67.02
C ARG A 2 -17.83 16.76 66.91
N ASP A 3 -17.47 17.37 65.82
CA ASP A 3 -16.17 18.01 65.65
C ASP A 3 -16.09 19.37 66.30
N GLU A 4 -14.97 20.07 66.19
CA GLU A 4 -14.71 21.40 66.78
C GLU A 4 -15.66 22.48 66.23
N ASN A 5 -16.28 22.26 65.11
CA ASN A 5 -17.20 23.15 64.42
C ASN A 5 -18.68 22.75 64.63
N ASP A 6 -18.96 21.86 65.60
CA ASP A 6 -20.28 21.34 65.95
C ASP A 6 -20.94 20.47 64.82
N HIS A 7 -20.17 19.99 63.82
CA HIS A 7 -20.71 19.07 62.81
C HIS A 7 -20.79 17.65 63.42
N LEU A 8 -21.85 16.93 63.08
CA LEU A 8 -22.03 15.55 63.45
C LEU A 8 -21.02 14.63 62.79
N VAL A 9 -20.12 14.04 63.56
CA VAL A 9 -19.13 13.07 63.10
C VAL A 9 -19.62 11.65 63.27
N ALA A 10 -20.27 11.37 64.41
CA ALA A 10 -20.85 10.06 64.67
C ALA A 10 -22.11 10.16 65.55
N ALA A 11 -23.11 9.37 65.18
CA ALA A 11 -24.31 9.14 66.04
C ALA A 11 -24.39 7.64 66.33
N VAL A 12 -24.71 7.31 67.56
CA VAL A 12 -24.92 5.94 68.05
C VAL A 12 -26.28 5.84 68.70
N PRO A 13 -27.29 5.25 68.03
CA PRO A 13 -28.65 5.16 68.60
C PRO A 13 -28.71 4.31 69.89
N THR A 14 -27.95 3.23 69.92
CA THR A 14 -27.91 2.35 71.11
C THR A 14 -26.47 1.89 71.33
N MET A 15 -26.05 2.01 72.60
CA MET A 15 -24.75 1.54 73.05
C MET A 15 -24.95 0.61 74.25
N ASN A 16 -24.52 -0.61 74.17
CA ASN A 16 -24.53 -1.59 75.23
C ASN A 16 -23.13 -1.73 75.83
N VAL A 17 -23.01 -1.64 77.10
CA VAL A 17 -21.73 -1.72 77.86
C VAL A 17 -21.73 -2.96 78.71
N SER A 18 -20.82 -3.89 78.50
CA SER A 18 -20.62 -5.05 79.32
C SER A 18 -19.41 -4.86 80.26
N MET A 19 -19.54 -5.30 81.45
CA MET A 19 -18.51 -5.13 82.48
C MET A 19 -17.79 -6.45 82.82
N LYS A 20 -16.52 -6.37 83.15
CA LYS A 20 -15.74 -7.52 83.66
C LYS A 20 -16.24 -7.89 85.06
N TRP A 21 -16.92 -8.98 85.17
CA TRP A 21 -17.50 -9.44 86.43
C TRP A 21 -16.45 -9.69 87.56
N THR A 22 -15.21 -10.03 87.17
CA THR A 22 -14.06 -10.21 88.05
C THR A 22 -13.59 -8.90 88.70
N SER A 23 -14.01 -7.73 88.21
CA SER A 23 -13.63 -6.42 88.69
C SER A 23 -14.68 -5.85 89.75
N ALA A 24 -15.79 -6.54 89.92
CA ALA A 24 -16.85 -6.11 90.87
C ALA A 24 -16.34 -5.85 92.27
N PRO A 25 -15.42 -6.63 92.88
CA PRO A 25 -14.87 -6.35 94.22
C PRO A 25 -14.06 -5.03 94.23
N SER A 26 -13.28 -4.72 93.19
CA SER A 26 -12.43 -3.52 93.10
C SER A 26 -13.25 -2.24 92.94
N ILE A 27 -14.43 -2.33 92.31
CA ILE A 27 -15.39 -1.24 92.15
C ILE A 27 -15.99 -0.87 93.56
N LEU A 28 -16.39 -1.88 94.33
CA LEU A 28 -16.97 -1.72 95.66
C LEU A 28 -15.98 -1.12 96.66
N MET A 29 -14.65 -1.30 96.39
CA MET A 29 -13.59 -0.73 97.29
C MET A 29 -13.05 0.62 96.76
N GLY A 30 -13.60 1.21 95.68
CA GLY A 30 -13.17 2.52 95.13
C GLY A 30 -11.79 2.57 94.50
N ASN A 31 -11.17 1.42 94.18
CA ASN A 31 -9.79 1.30 93.80
C ASN A 31 -9.58 1.13 92.23
N SER A 32 -10.64 1.28 91.46
CA SER A 32 -10.53 1.13 90.00
C SER A 32 -11.17 2.28 89.24
N SER A 33 -10.56 2.70 88.14
CA SER A 33 -11.15 3.66 87.19
C SER A 33 -12.22 2.98 86.37
N GLY A 34 -13.31 3.67 86.07
CA GLY A 34 -14.42 3.12 85.30
C GLY A 34 -14.02 2.49 83.95
N ALA A 35 -12.95 2.98 83.33
CA ALA A 35 -12.44 2.46 82.07
C ALA A 35 -11.82 1.03 82.14
N ALA A 36 -11.22 0.66 83.30
CA ALA A 36 -10.64 -0.67 83.54
C ALA A 36 -11.67 -1.77 83.75
N ILE A 37 -12.93 -1.42 83.93
CA ILE A 37 -14.04 -2.31 84.29
C ILE A 37 -14.84 -2.76 83.11
N VAL A 38 -14.86 -2.00 82.02
CA VAL A 38 -15.62 -2.30 80.82
C VAL A 38 -14.90 -3.37 80.05
N SER A 39 -15.62 -4.42 79.68
CA SER A 39 -15.08 -5.52 78.87
C SER A 39 -15.43 -5.41 77.37
N THR A 40 -16.63 -4.96 77.07
CA THR A 40 -17.13 -4.83 75.73
C THR A 40 -18.09 -3.66 75.61
N ILE A 41 -17.94 -2.87 74.57
CA ILE A 41 -18.88 -1.84 74.16
C ILE A 41 -19.48 -2.29 72.84
N THR A 42 -20.80 -2.51 72.79
CA THR A 42 -21.50 -2.85 71.55
C THR A 42 -22.23 -1.62 71.03
N LEU A 43 -21.95 -1.21 69.83
CA LEU A 43 -22.56 -0.10 69.10
C LEU A 43 -23.56 -0.64 68.09
N GLU A 44 -24.85 -0.35 68.34
CA GLU A 44 -25.92 -0.77 67.41
C GLU A 44 -26.28 0.37 66.48
N LYS A 45 -26.16 0.09 65.19
CA LYS A 45 -26.47 1.03 64.11
C LYS A 45 -25.78 2.38 64.22
N PRO A 46 -24.46 2.45 64.48
CA PRO A 46 -23.78 3.73 64.47
C PRO A 46 -23.76 4.31 63.10
N ASP A 47 -23.89 5.64 62.98
CA ASP A 47 -23.78 6.39 61.73
C ASP A 47 -22.57 7.31 61.80
N VAL A 48 -21.59 7.15 60.91
CA VAL A 48 -20.28 7.83 60.98
C VAL A 48 -20.00 8.61 59.71
N HIS A 49 -19.68 9.90 59.86
CA HIS A 49 -19.36 10.80 58.73
C HIS A 49 -17.92 11.28 58.82
N VAL A 50 -17.14 10.92 57.86
CA VAL A 50 -15.73 11.32 57.72
C VAL A 50 -15.57 12.19 56.49
N TRP A 51 -14.92 13.34 56.63
CA TRP A 51 -14.63 14.20 55.47
C TRP A 51 -13.22 14.75 55.50
N GLN A 52 -12.67 14.90 54.30
CA GLN A 52 -11.36 15.50 54.09
C GLN A 52 -11.48 17.03 54.06
N LEU A 53 -10.64 17.70 54.85
CA LEU A 53 -10.55 19.16 54.92
C LEU A 53 -9.77 19.73 53.73
N ALA A 54 -9.80 21.06 53.55
CA ALA A 54 -9.13 21.73 52.42
C ALA A 54 -7.60 21.55 52.42
N ASP A 55 -6.99 21.40 53.60
CA ASP A 55 -5.55 21.11 53.75
C ASP A 55 -5.17 19.64 53.51
N GLY A 56 -6.17 18.79 53.25
CA GLY A 56 -5.99 17.36 53.04
C GLY A 56 -6.05 16.49 54.29
N SER A 57 -6.14 17.08 55.50
CA SER A 57 -6.38 16.35 56.75
C SER A 57 -7.83 15.86 56.85
N TRP A 58 -8.11 14.96 57.79
CA TRP A 58 -9.45 14.43 58.03
C TRP A 58 -10.09 15.03 59.26
N ASN A 59 -11.39 15.28 59.25
CA ASN A 59 -12.15 15.84 60.38
C ASN A 59 -12.04 15.03 61.70
N VAL A 60 -11.69 13.76 61.61
CA VAL A 60 -11.50 12.87 62.76
C VAL A 60 -10.13 13.03 63.43
N ASN A 61 -9.14 13.67 62.77
CA ASN A 61 -7.79 13.81 63.30
C ASN A 61 -7.76 14.58 64.61
N SER A 62 -8.52 15.66 64.71
CA SER A 62 -8.65 16.45 65.95
C SER A 62 -9.24 15.67 67.15
N LEU A 63 -10.13 14.73 66.83
CA LEU A 63 -10.73 13.85 67.85
C LEU A 63 -9.73 12.83 68.40
N LEU A 64 -8.80 12.39 67.56
CA LEU A 64 -7.74 11.44 67.92
C LEU A 64 -6.61 12.14 68.73
N GLU A 65 -6.27 13.38 68.36
CA GLU A 65 -5.26 14.18 69.07
C GLU A 65 -5.70 14.64 70.44
N SER A 66 -6.99 14.97 70.68
CA SER A 66 -7.52 15.44 71.95
C SER A 66 -7.49 14.37 73.04
N SER A 67 -7.48 13.09 72.65
CA SER A 67 -7.45 11.96 73.62
C SER A 67 -6.05 11.69 74.20
N SER A 68 -4.97 12.29 73.57
CA SER A 68 -3.60 12.02 74.00
C SER A 68 -3.02 12.90 75.09
N LYS A 69 -3.74 13.94 75.53
CA LYS A 69 -3.20 14.96 76.46
C LYS A 69 -3.51 14.82 77.92
N ASN A 70 -4.47 13.99 78.37
CA ASN A 70 -4.75 13.82 79.85
C ASN A 70 -5.16 12.39 80.16
N ASP A 71 -4.41 11.78 81.09
CA ASP A 71 -4.60 10.50 81.77
C ASP A 71 -4.54 9.23 80.93
N LYS A 72 -3.41 8.52 81.05
CA LYS A 72 -3.19 7.12 80.54
C LYS A 72 -4.13 6.14 81.29
N LYS A 73 -5.42 6.23 81.06
CA LYS A 73 -6.38 5.17 81.35
C LYS A 73 -6.84 4.55 80.10
N SER A 74 -6.01 3.63 79.60
CA SER A 74 -6.31 2.84 78.36
C SER A 74 -7.49 1.91 78.69
N PHE A 75 -8.51 1.93 77.82
CA PHE A 75 -9.56 0.94 77.74
C PHE A 75 -8.97 -0.38 77.26
N ASP A 76 -9.13 -1.46 78.03
CA ASP A 76 -8.73 -2.82 77.70
C ASP A 76 -9.98 -3.67 77.47
N GLY A 77 -10.42 -3.80 76.20
CA GLY A 77 -11.69 -4.47 75.93
C GLY A 77 -12.00 -4.47 74.39
N ASN A 78 -13.19 -4.92 74.10
CA ASN A 78 -13.67 -5.02 72.74
C ASN A 78 -14.73 -3.95 72.43
N ILE A 79 -14.67 -3.41 71.20
CA ILE A 79 -15.75 -2.65 70.62
C ILE A 79 -16.36 -3.51 69.51
N VAL A 80 -17.65 -3.85 69.69
CA VAL A 80 -18.42 -4.58 68.65
C VAL A 80 -19.30 -3.57 67.94
N ILE A 81 -19.28 -3.61 66.63
CA ILE A 81 -20.05 -2.72 65.78
C ILE A 81 -21.04 -3.58 65.02
N ASN A 82 -22.31 -3.25 65.08
CA ASN A 82 -23.39 -3.96 64.40
C ASN A 82 -24.16 -3.00 63.47
N ASP A 83 -24.29 -3.37 62.19
CA ASP A 83 -25.12 -2.67 61.22
C ASP A 83 -24.80 -1.16 61.12
N ALA A 84 -23.50 -0.80 61.13
CA ALA A 84 -23.09 0.59 61.01
C ALA A 84 -23.33 1.13 59.59
N THR A 85 -23.60 2.43 59.51
CA THR A 85 -23.65 3.21 58.28
C THR A 85 -22.68 4.38 58.35
N GLY A 86 -22.37 4.96 57.20
CA GLY A 86 -21.54 6.15 57.20
C GLY A 86 -21.27 6.69 55.81
N ALA A 87 -20.54 7.80 55.78
CA ALA A 87 -20.10 8.41 54.54
C ALA A 87 -18.68 8.95 54.64
N VAL A 88 -17.88 8.72 53.66
CA VAL A 88 -16.55 9.32 53.49
C VAL A 88 -16.62 10.33 52.34
N ARG A 89 -16.37 11.61 52.67
CA ARG A 89 -16.37 12.69 51.68
C ARG A 89 -14.94 13.19 51.43
N PHE A 90 -14.51 13.16 50.20
CA PHE A 90 -13.23 13.72 49.80
C PHE A 90 -13.32 15.22 49.49
N LYS A 91 -12.18 15.93 49.49
CA LYS A 91 -12.09 17.38 49.24
C LYS A 91 -12.57 17.80 47.84
N ASP A 92 -12.57 16.88 46.87
CA ASP A 92 -13.08 17.08 45.51
C ASP A 92 -14.61 16.99 45.41
N GLY A 93 -15.30 16.73 46.52
CA GLY A 93 -16.75 16.62 46.62
C GLY A 93 -17.30 15.20 46.47
N ASN A 94 -16.47 14.21 46.14
CA ASN A 94 -16.90 12.82 46.06
C ASN A 94 -17.30 12.26 47.42
N VAL A 95 -18.39 11.49 47.45
CA VAL A 95 -18.93 10.88 48.66
C VAL A 95 -19.09 9.39 48.43
N HIS A 96 -18.43 8.59 49.28
CA HIS A 96 -18.56 7.14 49.31
C HIS A 96 -19.37 6.74 50.56
N ARG A 97 -20.30 5.82 50.41
CA ARG A 97 -21.22 5.37 51.44
C ARG A 97 -20.80 4.02 51.97
N LEU A 98 -20.80 3.90 53.32
CA LEU A 98 -20.62 2.65 54.02
C LEU A 98 -21.98 2.19 54.54
N SER A 99 -22.30 0.93 54.39
CA SER A 99 -23.52 0.33 54.92
C SER A 99 -23.30 -1.11 55.38
N ASN A 100 -24.19 -1.62 56.24
CA ASN A 100 -24.13 -2.96 56.80
C ASN A 100 -22.74 -3.30 57.34
N LEU A 101 -22.11 -2.32 58.03
CA LEU A 101 -20.75 -2.50 58.53
C LEU A 101 -20.81 -3.17 59.92
N ASP A 102 -20.33 -4.40 59.98
CA ASP A 102 -20.17 -5.19 61.18
C ASP A 102 -18.70 -5.36 61.51
N GLY A 103 -18.38 -5.40 62.79
CA GLY A 103 -17.02 -5.63 63.18
C GLY A 103 -16.72 -5.71 64.66
N ASN A 104 -15.46 -6.03 64.93
CA ASN A 104 -14.91 -6.13 66.22
C ASN A 104 -13.55 -5.46 66.32
N ILE A 105 -13.34 -4.60 67.25
CA ILE A 105 -12.08 -3.89 67.51
C ILE A 105 -11.65 -4.23 68.95
N ALA A 106 -10.54 -4.91 69.13
CA ALA A 106 -9.90 -5.22 70.36
C ALA A 106 -8.83 -4.17 70.69
N LEU A 107 -9.03 -3.47 71.82
CA LEU A 107 -8.12 -2.46 72.32
C LEU A 107 -7.35 -3.06 73.50
N ASN A 108 -6.01 -3.00 73.45
CA ASN A 108 -5.15 -3.49 74.52
C ASN A 108 -4.45 -2.36 75.26
N VAL A 109 -4.10 -2.62 76.53
CA VAL A 109 -3.43 -1.65 77.44
C VAL A 109 -2.08 -1.19 76.91
N ASP A 110 -1.39 -2.03 76.08
CA ASP A 110 -0.10 -1.72 75.45
C ASP A 110 -0.22 -0.80 74.23
N GLY A 111 -1.46 -0.40 73.87
CA GLY A 111 -1.75 0.43 72.70
C GLY A 111 -1.99 -0.33 71.41
N MET A 112 -1.72 -1.63 71.35
CA MET A 112 -2.00 -2.42 70.19
C MET A 112 -3.51 -2.66 70.03
N THR A 113 -4.03 -2.15 68.92
CA THR A 113 -5.43 -2.32 68.51
C THR A 113 -5.52 -3.30 67.38
N LYS A 114 -6.36 -4.32 67.50
CA LYS A 114 -6.65 -5.27 66.43
C LYS A 114 -8.13 -5.18 66.08
N GLY A 115 -8.42 -5.19 64.77
CA GLY A 115 -9.80 -5.09 64.32
C GLY A 115 -10.09 -5.91 63.09
N ALA A 116 -11.37 -6.22 62.94
CA ALA A 116 -11.93 -6.76 61.72
C ALA A 116 -13.27 -6.10 61.45
N LEU A 117 -13.45 -5.53 60.28
CA LEU A 117 -14.65 -4.85 59.82
C LEU A 117 -15.07 -5.47 58.48
N ASN A 118 -16.35 -5.79 58.30
CA ASN A 118 -16.94 -6.26 57.08
C ASN A 118 -18.19 -5.44 56.78
N GLY A 119 -18.45 -5.10 55.54
CA GLY A 119 -19.61 -4.31 55.16
C GLY A 119 -19.65 -4.02 53.68
N LEU A 120 -20.39 -3.00 53.32
CA LEU A 120 -20.51 -2.55 51.94
C LEU A 120 -19.93 -1.14 51.80
N LEU A 121 -19.13 -0.92 50.78
CA LEU A 121 -18.68 0.38 50.30
C LEU A 121 -19.31 0.63 48.92
N ASP A 122 -20.20 1.62 48.80
CA ASP A 122 -20.97 1.88 47.58
C ASP A 122 -21.61 0.60 47.02
N ASP A 123 -22.27 -0.17 47.89
CA ASP A 123 -22.92 -1.46 47.63
C ASP A 123 -21.97 -2.63 47.24
N HIS A 124 -20.64 -2.44 47.33
CA HIS A 124 -19.64 -3.48 47.09
C HIS A 124 -19.08 -4.04 48.41
N SER A 125 -19.01 -5.35 48.51
CA SER A 125 -18.49 -6.04 49.69
C SER A 125 -17.01 -5.70 49.94
N ILE A 126 -16.74 -5.20 51.14
CA ILE A 126 -15.40 -4.88 51.63
C ILE A 126 -15.14 -5.50 52.98
N ALA A 127 -13.96 -6.01 53.21
CA ALA A 127 -13.48 -6.47 54.49
C ALA A 127 -12.11 -5.86 54.81
N VAL A 128 -11.95 -5.34 55.99
CA VAL A 128 -10.68 -4.78 56.48
C VAL A 128 -10.35 -5.45 57.80
N ASN A 129 -9.17 -6.04 57.91
CA ASN A 129 -8.68 -6.54 59.21
C ASN A 129 -7.21 -6.18 59.40
N GLY A 130 -6.79 -6.11 60.65
CA GLY A 130 -5.39 -5.80 60.93
C GLY A 130 -5.14 -5.30 62.31
N SER A 131 -4.01 -4.59 62.47
CA SER A 131 -3.60 -4.00 63.75
C SER A 131 -2.99 -2.62 63.56
N ILE A 132 -3.20 -1.75 64.54
CA ILE A 132 -2.62 -0.40 64.61
C ILE A 132 -2.06 -0.20 66.00
N ASP A 133 -0.86 0.35 66.12
CA ASP A 133 -0.34 0.82 67.39
C ASP A 133 -0.88 2.23 67.66
N MET A 134 -1.80 2.35 68.58
CA MET A 134 -2.40 3.63 68.94
C MET A 134 -1.42 4.62 69.59
N ASN A 135 -0.24 4.16 70.07
CA ASN A 135 0.85 5.02 70.52
C ASN A 135 1.71 5.53 69.39
N LYS A 136 1.69 4.82 68.28
CA LYS A 136 2.39 5.14 67.02
C LYS A 136 1.47 4.83 65.87
N MET A 137 0.57 5.73 65.50
CA MET A 137 -0.45 5.48 64.49
C MET A 137 0.12 5.23 63.08
N ASP A 138 1.39 5.50 62.83
CA ASP A 138 2.14 5.16 61.63
C ASP A 138 2.69 3.73 61.65
N ASP A 139 2.57 3.00 62.79
CA ASP A 139 2.86 1.58 62.90
C ASP A 139 1.57 0.76 62.79
N PHE A 140 1.29 0.20 61.62
CA PHE A 140 0.09 -0.59 61.35
C PHE A 140 0.33 -1.71 60.33
N ASP A 141 -0.57 -2.70 60.36
CA ASP A 141 -0.66 -3.79 59.38
C ASP A 141 -2.13 -4.04 59.07
N LEU A 142 -2.58 -3.65 57.87
CA LEU A 142 -3.96 -3.73 57.42
C LEU A 142 -4.09 -4.63 56.22
N PHE A 143 -5.04 -5.55 56.25
CA PHE A 143 -5.45 -6.39 55.13
C PHE A 143 -6.82 -5.94 54.62
N VAL A 144 -6.91 -5.55 53.37
CA VAL A 144 -8.13 -5.11 52.68
C VAL A 144 -8.52 -6.17 51.68
N ARG A 145 -9.79 -6.55 51.65
CA ARG A 145 -10.38 -7.44 50.65
C ARG A 145 -11.65 -6.82 50.11
N ALA A 146 -11.85 -6.93 48.79
CA ALA A 146 -13.11 -6.63 48.16
C ALA A 146 -13.38 -7.70 47.08
N GLU A 147 -14.62 -8.20 46.99
CA GLU A 147 -14.99 -9.22 46.05
C GLU A 147 -15.21 -8.65 44.64
N SER A 148 -15.86 -7.51 44.56
CA SER A 148 -16.15 -6.81 43.31
C SER A 148 -16.29 -5.31 43.59
N VAL A 149 -15.65 -4.49 42.77
CA VAL A 149 -15.70 -3.03 42.83
C VAL A 149 -15.82 -2.45 41.42
N ASP A 150 -16.87 -1.64 41.20
CA ASP A 150 -16.98 -0.89 39.96
C ASP A 150 -15.94 0.24 39.94
N ILE A 151 -15.12 0.26 38.87
CA ILE A 151 -14.02 1.21 38.77
C ILE A 151 -14.50 2.65 38.60
N SER A 152 -15.68 2.85 37.98
CA SER A 152 -16.24 4.19 37.77
C SER A 152 -16.49 4.92 39.10
N GLY A 153 -16.83 4.16 40.16
CA GLY A 153 -17.02 4.71 41.52
C GLY A 153 -15.73 5.16 42.20
N ILE A 154 -14.59 4.52 41.88
CA ILE A 154 -13.31 4.79 42.54
C ILE A 154 -12.31 5.61 41.70
N MET A 155 -12.60 5.84 40.43
CA MET A 155 -11.70 6.62 39.54
C MET A 155 -11.47 8.06 40.06
N ASN A 156 -12.41 8.60 40.83
CA ASN A 156 -12.25 9.91 41.45
C ASN A 156 -11.21 9.94 42.58
N MET A 157 -10.81 8.77 43.07
CA MET A 157 -9.74 8.62 44.08
C MET A 157 -8.35 8.51 43.46
N VAL A 158 -8.27 8.27 42.14
CA VAL A 158 -7.01 8.12 41.39
C VAL A 158 -6.61 9.47 40.79
N PRO A 159 -5.34 9.90 40.91
CA PRO A 159 -4.89 11.13 40.28
C PRO A 159 -5.21 11.13 38.77
N SER A 160 -5.91 12.16 38.30
CA SER A 160 -6.33 12.28 36.90
C SER A 160 -5.13 12.38 35.96
N ASN A 161 -5.05 11.50 35.00
CA ASN A 161 -4.13 11.64 33.87
C ASN A 161 -4.85 12.37 32.73
N LYS A 162 -4.30 13.49 32.25
CA LYS A 162 -4.92 14.29 31.19
C LYS A 162 -5.09 13.52 29.87
N ASN A 163 -4.30 12.48 29.65
CA ASN A 163 -4.28 11.71 28.41
C ASN A 163 -5.05 10.38 28.50
N LEU A 164 -5.28 9.84 29.71
CA LEU A 164 -5.96 8.57 29.92
C LEU A 164 -7.24 8.82 30.74
N SER A 165 -8.37 8.39 30.20
CA SER A 165 -9.67 8.40 30.87
C SER A 165 -10.20 6.97 30.89
N ILE A 166 -10.38 6.40 32.10
CA ILE A 166 -11.02 5.10 32.32
C ILE A 166 -12.49 5.36 32.63
N THR A 167 -13.41 4.73 31.95
CA THR A 167 -14.85 4.99 32.04
C THR A 167 -15.69 3.79 32.46
N SER A 168 -15.12 2.58 32.41
CA SER A 168 -15.84 1.34 32.74
C SER A 168 -14.89 0.26 33.22
N GLY A 169 -15.44 -0.72 33.93
CA GLY A 169 -14.77 -1.94 34.34
C GLY A 169 -15.05 -2.33 35.79
N ILE A 170 -14.77 -3.58 36.10
CA ILE A 170 -14.97 -4.16 37.42
C ILE A 170 -13.64 -4.74 37.91
N LEU A 171 -13.26 -4.41 39.13
CA LEU A 171 -12.15 -5.05 39.83
C LEU A 171 -12.70 -6.21 40.65
N HIS A 172 -12.05 -7.37 40.58
CA HIS A 172 -12.43 -8.58 41.29
C HIS A 172 -11.28 -9.09 42.16
N ASP A 173 -11.62 -9.87 43.20
CA ASP A 173 -10.64 -10.54 44.07
C ASP A 173 -9.56 -9.61 44.61
N VAL A 174 -9.94 -8.38 44.92
CA VAL A 174 -9.01 -7.37 45.46
C VAL A 174 -8.49 -7.83 46.81
N LYS A 175 -7.20 -7.95 46.95
CA LYS A 175 -6.48 -8.25 48.21
C LYS A 175 -5.30 -7.32 48.30
N ALA A 176 -5.25 -6.54 49.36
CA ALA A 176 -4.16 -5.62 49.63
C ALA A 176 -3.71 -5.73 51.10
N GLN A 177 -2.41 -5.77 51.30
CA GLN A 177 -1.80 -5.57 52.61
C GLN A 177 -1.10 -4.22 52.57
N ILE A 178 -1.41 -3.38 53.54
CA ILE A 178 -0.83 -2.05 53.72
C ILE A 178 -0.16 -2.02 55.07
N THR A 179 1.14 -1.83 55.13
CA THR A 179 1.90 -1.75 56.38
C THR A 179 2.55 -0.38 56.52
N GLY A 180 2.49 0.17 57.72
CA GLY A 180 3.24 1.35 58.13
C GLY A 180 4.28 0.96 59.16
N ARG A 181 5.49 1.54 59.10
CA ARG A 181 6.56 1.41 60.07
C ARG A 181 7.40 2.68 60.06
N ASP A 182 7.49 3.36 61.20
CA ASP A 182 8.31 4.58 61.37
C ASP A 182 8.15 5.59 60.22
N GLY A 183 6.87 5.87 59.85
CA GLY A 183 6.52 6.83 58.80
C GLY A 183 6.80 6.32 57.36
N LYS A 184 7.24 5.07 57.17
CA LYS A 184 7.36 4.43 55.86
C LYS A 184 6.20 3.49 55.60
N TYR A 185 5.63 3.60 54.40
CA TYR A 185 4.49 2.79 54.01
C TYR A 185 4.92 1.75 52.95
N SER A 186 4.36 0.57 53.08
CA SER A 186 4.53 -0.52 52.10
C SER A 186 3.16 -1.07 51.74
N MET A 187 2.93 -1.33 50.48
CA MET A 187 1.70 -1.91 49.97
C MET A 187 2.00 -3.08 49.08
N SER A 188 1.31 -4.21 49.29
CA SER A 188 1.41 -5.37 48.41
C SER A 188 0.03 -6.00 48.23
N GLY A 189 -0.16 -6.69 47.11
CA GLY A 189 -1.44 -7.36 46.86
C GLY A 189 -1.65 -7.79 45.45
N ASN A 190 -2.88 -8.16 45.16
CA ASN A 190 -3.32 -8.52 43.83
C ASN A 190 -4.79 -8.16 43.62
N LEU A 191 -5.13 -8.02 42.35
CA LEU A 191 -6.51 -7.91 41.88
C LEU A 191 -6.64 -8.51 40.49
N ALA A 192 -7.85 -8.89 40.14
CA ALA A 192 -8.22 -9.15 38.74
C ALA A 192 -9.13 -8.00 38.26
N PHE A 193 -9.15 -7.77 36.99
CA PHE A 193 -10.03 -6.77 36.37
C PHE A 193 -10.70 -7.35 35.13
N ASP A 194 -11.91 -6.88 34.86
CA ASP A 194 -12.70 -7.26 33.70
C ASP A 194 -13.49 -6.07 33.14
N GLY A 195 -13.65 -6.01 31.83
CA GLY A 195 -14.39 -4.96 31.14
C GLY A 195 -13.79 -3.56 31.28
N LEU A 196 -12.49 -3.43 31.63
CA LEU A 196 -11.84 -2.11 31.70
C LEU A 196 -11.90 -1.44 30.32
N GLY A 197 -12.44 -0.24 30.29
CA GLY A 197 -12.58 0.55 29.09
C GLY A 197 -12.35 2.03 29.34
N GLY A 198 -11.98 2.73 28.25
CA GLY A 198 -11.70 4.15 28.31
C GLY A 198 -11.10 4.68 27.02
N THR A 199 -10.45 5.82 27.13
CA THR A 199 -9.79 6.47 25.97
C THR A 199 -8.39 6.93 26.34
N TYR A 200 -7.49 6.85 25.36
CA TYR A 200 -6.16 7.43 25.45
C TYR A 200 -5.96 8.46 24.33
N LYS A 201 -5.53 9.66 24.68
CA LYS A 201 -5.27 10.76 23.73
C LYS A 201 -3.77 10.95 23.54
N ASN A 202 -3.34 10.97 22.28
CA ASN A 202 -1.99 11.34 21.89
C ASN A 202 -2.05 12.45 20.84
N GLY A 203 -1.76 13.67 21.23
CA GLY A 203 -1.98 14.84 20.40
C GLY A 203 -3.44 14.97 19.96
N SER A 204 -3.69 14.98 18.66
CA SER A 204 -5.04 15.04 18.06
C SER A 204 -5.72 13.66 17.92
N THR A 205 -4.99 12.58 18.14
CA THR A 205 -5.51 11.21 17.94
C THR A 205 -6.06 10.66 19.25
N THR A 206 -7.26 10.08 19.20
CA THR A 206 -7.90 9.41 20.34
C THR A 206 -8.01 7.92 20.03
N TYR A 207 -7.44 7.10 20.91
CA TYR A 207 -7.53 5.64 20.85
C TYR A 207 -8.61 5.16 21.81
N GLN A 208 -9.49 4.28 21.33
CA GLN A 208 -10.47 3.60 22.16
C GLN A 208 -9.82 2.38 22.80
N ILE A 209 -9.89 2.25 24.11
CA ILE A 209 -9.41 1.11 24.88
C ILE A 209 -10.63 0.43 25.48
N GLY A 210 -10.80 -0.84 25.26
CA GLY A 210 -11.99 -1.55 25.74
C GLY A 210 -11.74 -3.00 26.11
N GLN A 211 -12.74 -3.56 26.80
CA GLN A 211 -12.83 -4.96 27.21
C GLN A 211 -11.55 -5.50 27.88
N GLY A 212 -10.83 -4.62 28.59
CA GLY A 212 -9.61 -4.99 29.30
C GLY A 212 -9.90 -6.03 30.37
N ASN A 213 -9.18 -7.14 30.36
CA ASN A 213 -9.23 -8.18 31.38
C ASN A 213 -7.83 -8.62 31.77
N GLY A 214 -7.67 -9.10 33.00
CA GLY A 214 -6.36 -9.55 33.45
C GLY A 214 -6.18 -9.57 34.95
N LYS A 215 -4.93 -9.75 35.37
CA LYS A 215 -4.52 -9.75 36.77
C LYS A 215 -3.38 -8.77 37.00
N ILE A 216 -3.44 -8.09 38.10
CA ILE A 216 -2.40 -7.19 38.58
C ILE A 216 -1.88 -7.73 39.92
N PHE A 217 -0.58 -7.77 40.06
CA PHE A 217 0.13 -7.97 41.31
C PHE A 217 0.92 -6.71 41.60
N PHE A 218 0.87 -6.20 42.79
CA PHE A 218 1.61 -5.00 43.17
C PHE A 218 2.42 -5.22 44.42
N GLN A 219 3.60 -4.66 44.46
CA GLN A 219 4.47 -4.64 45.62
C GLN A 219 5.22 -3.31 45.67
N ASN A 220 4.88 -2.50 46.66
CA ASN A 220 5.35 -1.12 46.80
C ASN A 220 5.05 -0.32 45.52
N ASN A 221 6.11 0.11 44.83
CA ASN A 221 6.01 0.87 43.59
C ASN A 221 6.11 0.00 42.31
N THR A 222 6.10 -1.31 42.45
CA THR A 222 6.18 -2.22 41.31
C THR A 222 4.81 -2.87 41.08
N VAL A 223 4.35 -2.85 39.83
CA VAL A 223 3.09 -3.42 39.34
C VAL A 223 3.40 -4.44 38.25
N LEU A 224 3.05 -5.69 38.49
CA LEU A 224 3.11 -6.75 37.50
C LEU A 224 1.73 -6.92 36.87
N ILE A 225 1.63 -6.69 35.57
CA ILE A 225 0.46 -6.98 34.75
C ILE A 225 0.64 -8.40 34.19
N SER A 226 -0.33 -9.25 34.43
CA SER A 226 -0.26 -10.67 34.05
C SER A 226 -1.55 -11.14 33.40
N HIS A 227 -1.41 -11.95 32.32
CA HIS A 227 -2.55 -12.53 31.59
C HIS A 227 -3.59 -11.49 31.20
N SER A 228 -3.15 -10.32 30.69
CA SER A 228 -4.07 -9.27 30.31
C SER A 228 -4.34 -9.24 28.82
N GLY A 229 -5.61 -9.10 28.47
CA GLY A 229 -6.13 -8.90 27.12
C GLY A 229 -6.86 -7.56 27.03
N TRP A 230 -6.70 -6.87 25.93
CA TRP A 230 -7.24 -5.54 25.67
C TRP A 230 -7.71 -5.43 24.23
N TYR A 231 -8.61 -4.50 23.97
CA TYR A 231 -8.93 -4.04 22.62
C TYR A 231 -8.52 -2.57 22.47
N VAL A 232 -7.76 -2.27 21.42
CA VAL A 232 -7.38 -0.91 21.04
C VAL A 232 -7.94 -0.64 19.65
N ASN A 233 -8.87 0.29 19.52
CA ASN A 233 -9.64 0.51 18.28
C ASN A 233 -10.16 -0.83 17.71
N ASP A 234 -10.78 -1.64 18.56
CA ASP A 234 -11.33 -2.98 18.26
C ASP A 234 -10.28 -4.05 17.86
N GLN A 235 -8.99 -3.76 18.00
CA GLN A 235 -7.91 -4.72 17.75
C GLN A 235 -7.47 -5.39 19.05
N ALA A 236 -7.45 -6.72 19.07
CA ALA A 236 -7.09 -7.49 20.26
C ALA A 236 -5.57 -7.45 20.52
N VAL A 237 -5.19 -7.08 21.74
CA VAL A 237 -3.79 -6.99 22.18
C VAL A 237 -3.64 -7.65 23.57
N LYS A 238 -2.67 -8.53 23.72
CA LYS A 238 -2.27 -9.11 25.00
C LYS A 238 -1.07 -8.35 25.55
N VAL A 239 -1.14 -7.91 26.80
CA VAL A 239 -0.06 -7.14 27.45
C VAL A 239 0.34 -7.79 28.75
N ASN A 240 1.65 -8.01 28.95
CA ASN A 240 2.20 -8.54 30.18
C ASN A 240 3.51 -7.82 30.52
N GLY A 241 3.84 -7.70 31.80
CA GLY A 241 5.12 -7.14 32.21
C GLY A 241 5.05 -6.31 33.48
N LEU A 242 6.09 -5.53 33.71
CA LEU A 242 6.28 -4.74 34.91
C LEU A 242 6.13 -3.25 34.62
N VAL A 243 5.49 -2.56 35.51
CA VAL A 243 5.42 -1.10 35.59
C VAL A 243 5.99 -0.68 36.94
N THR A 244 6.93 0.24 36.96
CA THR A 244 7.51 0.78 38.20
C THR A 244 7.03 2.21 38.36
N LEU A 245 6.30 2.45 39.44
CA LEU A 245 5.76 3.77 39.77
C LEU A 245 6.84 4.63 40.48
N GLY A 246 6.93 5.90 40.11
CA GLY A 246 7.91 6.84 40.64
C GLY A 246 7.69 8.22 40.03
N ASP A 247 8.64 9.12 40.16
CA ASP A 247 8.61 10.45 39.50
C ASP A 247 8.48 10.30 37.99
N GLU A 248 9.15 9.29 37.42
CA GLU A 248 8.91 8.78 36.07
C GLU A 248 8.44 7.32 36.16
N VAL A 249 7.43 6.98 35.39
CA VAL A 249 6.91 5.61 35.34
C VAL A 249 7.83 4.75 34.48
N GLY A 250 8.49 3.75 35.10
CA GLY A 250 9.32 2.77 34.39
C GLY A 250 8.45 1.70 33.71
N LEU A 251 8.81 1.33 32.48
CA LEU A 251 8.10 0.38 31.64
C LEU A 251 9.00 -0.81 31.29
N ASN A 252 8.45 -2.02 31.41
CA ASN A 252 9.04 -3.27 30.94
C ASN A 252 7.89 -4.22 30.57
N LEU A 253 7.28 -3.95 29.41
CA LEU A 253 6.05 -4.58 28.94
C LEU A 253 6.29 -5.35 27.65
N ASN A 254 5.62 -6.48 27.50
CA ASN A 254 5.51 -7.20 26.26
C ASN A 254 4.06 -7.14 25.77
N ALA A 255 3.87 -6.71 24.54
CA ALA A 255 2.59 -6.68 23.88
C ALA A 255 2.58 -7.60 22.66
N VAL A 256 1.52 -8.38 22.50
CA VAL A 256 1.35 -9.33 21.40
C VAL A 256 -0.06 -9.18 20.84
N SER A 257 -0.14 -9.06 19.53
CA SER A 257 -1.39 -9.19 18.80
C SER A 257 -1.20 -10.19 17.68
N ASP A 258 -2.13 -11.11 17.53
CA ASP A 258 -2.07 -12.13 16.47
C ASP A 258 -2.60 -11.56 15.13
N SER A 259 -3.45 -10.54 15.19
CA SER A 259 -4.05 -9.92 14.01
C SER A 259 -4.51 -8.50 14.32
N ILE A 260 -3.91 -7.54 13.63
CA ILE A 260 -4.25 -6.11 13.65
C ILE A 260 -4.68 -5.74 12.24
N ALA A 261 -5.91 -5.29 12.05
CA ALA A 261 -6.38 -4.76 10.78
C ALA A 261 -5.73 -3.40 10.51
N LEU A 262 -4.94 -3.30 9.44
CA LEU A 262 -4.19 -2.07 9.10
C LEU A 262 -5.11 -0.90 8.74
N GLU A 263 -6.29 -1.17 8.21
CA GLU A 263 -7.33 -0.20 7.86
C GLU A 263 -7.72 0.68 9.06
N ALA A 264 -7.72 0.11 10.26
CA ALA A 264 -8.05 0.83 11.49
C ALA A 264 -7.07 1.98 11.82
N PHE A 265 -5.86 1.94 11.26
CA PHE A 265 -4.77 2.89 11.55
C PHE A 265 -4.32 3.70 10.33
N THR A 266 -4.59 3.24 9.11
CA THR A 266 -4.07 3.82 7.86
C THR A 266 -5.13 4.57 7.03
N LYS A 267 -6.31 4.81 7.58
CA LYS A 267 -7.45 5.44 6.88
C LYS A 267 -7.78 4.74 5.55
N ASN A 268 -7.71 3.41 5.54
CA ASN A 268 -7.95 2.53 4.38
C ASN A 268 -6.93 2.66 3.23
N GLN A 269 -5.80 3.33 3.43
CA GLN A 269 -4.75 3.38 2.41
C GLN A 269 -3.98 2.07 2.29
N ILE A 270 -3.81 1.37 3.43
CA ILE A 270 -3.19 0.05 3.47
C ILE A 270 -4.21 -0.90 4.07
N THR A 271 -4.43 -2.03 3.44
CA THR A 271 -5.34 -3.07 3.90
C THR A 271 -4.61 -4.38 4.17
N GLY A 272 -5.15 -5.17 5.09
CA GLY A 272 -4.57 -6.44 5.48
C GLY A 272 -4.37 -6.57 6.98
N ASN A 273 -4.01 -7.77 7.42
CA ASN A 273 -3.83 -8.09 8.82
C ASN A 273 -2.36 -8.30 9.16
N VAL A 274 -1.94 -7.75 10.31
CA VAL A 274 -0.56 -7.84 10.79
C VAL A 274 -0.53 -8.44 12.20
N GLY A 275 0.20 -9.51 12.38
CA GLY A 275 0.61 -9.98 13.70
C GLY A 275 1.78 -9.16 14.22
N ALA A 276 1.77 -8.79 15.50
CA ALA A 276 2.81 -7.98 16.12
C ALA A 276 3.26 -8.57 17.45
N ARG A 277 4.56 -8.51 17.71
CA ARG A 277 5.18 -8.80 18.99
C ARG A 277 6.15 -7.69 19.33
N VAL A 278 5.88 -6.97 20.39
CA VAL A 278 6.68 -5.80 20.80
C VAL A 278 7.04 -5.86 22.26
N HIS A 279 8.23 -5.41 22.57
CA HIS A 279 8.73 -5.09 23.89
C HIS A 279 8.78 -3.57 24.07
N ILE A 280 8.21 -3.07 25.14
CA ILE A 280 8.17 -1.65 25.50
C ILE A 280 8.96 -1.47 26.77
N GLY A 281 10.05 -0.73 26.73
CA GLY A 281 10.92 -0.47 27.87
C GLY A 281 11.18 1.03 28.06
N GLY A 282 12.06 1.36 29.02
CA GLY A 282 12.38 2.74 29.35
C GLY A 282 11.42 3.39 30.34
N THR A 283 11.10 4.65 30.14
CA THR A 283 10.17 5.39 30.99
C THR A 283 8.98 5.90 30.16
N SER A 284 7.90 6.32 30.83
CA SER A 284 6.72 6.91 30.18
C SER A 284 7.03 8.22 29.43
N VAL A 285 8.13 8.89 29.77
CA VAL A 285 8.61 10.12 29.14
C VAL A 285 9.58 9.81 28.02
N ASN A 286 10.37 8.76 28.18
CA ASN A 286 11.37 8.32 27.19
C ASN A 286 11.27 6.80 26.95
N PRO A 287 10.21 6.36 26.28
CA PRO A 287 10.02 4.94 25.97
C PRO A 287 10.94 4.49 24.82
N TYR A 288 11.37 3.24 24.89
CA TYR A 288 11.85 2.54 23.71
C TYR A 288 10.94 1.36 23.39
N VAL A 289 10.78 1.07 22.11
CA VAL A 289 9.99 -0.08 21.63
C VAL A 289 10.87 -0.88 20.70
N SER A 290 10.86 -2.19 20.84
CA SER A 290 11.49 -3.08 19.86
C SER A 290 10.55 -4.25 19.57
N GLY A 291 10.59 -4.77 18.36
CA GLY A 291 9.68 -5.86 18.04
C GLY A 291 9.72 -6.30 16.60
N SER A 292 8.80 -7.19 16.30
CA SER A 292 8.58 -7.73 14.96
C SER A 292 7.11 -7.64 14.58
N ILE A 293 6.89 -7.44 13.28
CA ILE A 293 5.59 -7.53 12.64
C ILE A 293 5.64 -8.57 11.53
N LYS A 294 4.52 -9.23 11.30
CA LYS A 294 4.36 -10.21 10.21
C LYS A 294 2.96 -10.12 9.64
N SER A 295 2.84 -10.18 8.33
CA SER A 295 1.58 -10.23 7.61
C SER A 295 1.61 -11.34 6.57
N ASP A 296 0.47 -11.98 6.35
CA ASP A 296 0.29 -12.98 5.30
C ASP A 296 -0.27 -12.38 3.99
N ALA A 297 -0.78 -11.13 4.05
CA ALA A 297 -1.20 -10.36 2.89
C ALA A 297 -1.33 -8.88 3.24
N ILE A 298 -0.82 -8.02 2.37
CA ILE A 298 -0.95 -6.55 2.47
C ILE A 298 -1.30 -6.03 1.09
N SER A 299 -2.23 -5.07 1.02
CA SER A 299 -2.50 -4.34 -0.20
C SER A 299 -2.35 -2.84 0.06
N TYR A 300 -1.72 -2.17 -0.90
CA TYR A 300 -1.59 -0.72 -0.93
C TYR A 300 -2.05 -0.23 -2.30
N ASP A 301 -3.15 0.51 -2.34
CA ASP A 301 -3.84 0.87 -3.57
C ASP A 301 -4.14 -0.38 -4.42
N SER A 302 -3.67 -0.47 -5.65
CA SER A 302 -3.81 -1.62 -6.55
C SER A 302 -2.69 -2.67 -6.39
N TYR A 303 -1.70 -2.44 -5.53
CA TYR A 303 -0.55 -3.33 -5.35
C TYR A 303 -0.82 -4.34 -4.25
N HIS A 304 -0.53 -5.62 -4.54
CA HIS A 304 -0.67 -6.72 -3.61
C HIS A 304 0.70 -7.29 -3.24
N ILE A 305 0.91 -7.50 -1.94
CA ILE A 305 2.10 -8.13 -1.35
C ILE A 305 1.62 -9.41 -0.66
N ASP A 306 2.15 -10.55 -1.05
CA ASP A 306 1.68 -11.87 -0.58
C ASP A 306 1.98 -12.09 0.90
N SER A 307 3.15 -11.64 1.36
CA SER A 307 3.50 -11.65 2.77
C SER A 307 4.60 -10.65 3.08
N GLY A 308 4.71 -10.27 4.33
CA GLY A 308 5.75 -9.37 4.80
C GLY A 308 6.13 -9.61 6.25
N GLU A 309 7.39 -9.37 6.57
CA GLU A 309 7.89 -9.38 7.94
C GLU A 309 8.90 -8.25 8.14
N ALA A 310 8.94 -7.70 9.34
CA ALA A 310 9.94 -6.70 9.68
C ALA A 310 10.28 -6.74 11.17
N ASN A 311 11.56 -6.46 11.47
CA ASN A 311 12.05 -6.18 12.81
C ASN A 311 12.39 -4.70 12.93
N PHE A 312 11.92 -4.10 14.00
CA PHE A 312 12.09 -2.66 14.19
C PHE A 312 12.39 -2.29 15.64
N SER A 313 12.90 -1.09 15.80
CA SER A 313 12.97 -0.43 17.11
C SER A 313 12.56 1.04 17.00
N TYR A 314 12.04 1.56 18.09
CA TYR A 314 11.70 2.98 18.24
C TYR A 314 12.39 3.52 19.48
N SER A 315 13.04 4.66 19.35
CA SER A 315 13.59 5.44 20.45
C SER A 315 13.78 6.90 20.02
N ASN A 316 13.62 7.83 20.93
CA ASN A 316 13.89 9.27 20.72
C ASN A 316 13.25 9.81 19.42
N GLY A 317 11.98 9.48 19.17
CA GLY A 317 11.26 9.96 17.98
C GLY A 317 11.65 9.29 16.66
N THR A 318 12.56 8.30 16.68
CA THR A 318 13.04 7.60 15.49
C THR A 318 12.63 6.13 15.49
N VAL A 319 12.02 5.69 14.40
CA VAL A 319 11.79 4.27 14.07
C VAL A 319 12.96 3.78 13.22
N ASN A 320 13.64 2.72 13.67
CA ASN A 320 14.65 2.01 12.90
C ASN A 320 14.10 0.68 12.44
N ILE A 321 14.10 0.43 11.15
CA ILE A 321 13.80 -0.85 10.52
C ILE A 321 15.13 -1.57 10.35
N HIS A 322 15.35 -2.62 11.13
CA HIS A 322 16.62 -3.37 11.13
C HIS A 322 16.69 -4.30 9.92
N ASP A 323 15.58 -4.95 9.65
CA ASP A 323 15.34 -5.77 8.47
C ASP A 323 13.83 -5.80 8.19
N ALA A 324 13.48 -5.74 6.93
CA ALA A 324 12.14 -5.99 6.42
C ALA A 324 12.26 -6.87 5.19
N SER A 325 11.34 -7.81 5.02
CA SER A 325 11.24 -8.66 3.84
C SER A 325 9.79 -8.65 3.37
N LEU A 326 9.59 -8.31 2.10
CA LEU A 326 8.30 -8.34 1.42
C LEU A 326 8.40 -9.38 0.32
N TYR A 327 7.41 -10.26 0.20
CA TYR A 327 7.34 -11.33 -0.79
C TYR A 327 6.19 -11.04 -1.76
N ILE A 328 6.49 -11.11 -3.06
CA ILE A 328 5.56 -10.81 -4.15
C ILE A 328 5.78 -11.87 -5.22
N GLY A 329 4.83 -12.81 -5.38
CA GLY A 329 5.01 -13.98 -6.23
C GLY A 329 6.24 -14.80 -5.81
N ASN A 330 7.15 -15.03 -6.73
CA ASN A 330 8.40 -15.74 -6.49
C ASN A 330 9.55 -14.80 -6.06
N GLY A 331 9.29 -13.51 -5.98
CA GLY A 331 10.29 -12.50 -5.67
C GLY A 331 10.23 -11.98 -4.25
N SER A 332 11.26 -11.24 -3.87
CA SER A 332 11.31 -10.56 -2.58
C SER A 332 12.01 -9.20 -2.67
N VAL A 333 11.56 -8.29 -1.81
CA VAL A 333 12.22 -7.02 -1.54
C VAL A 333 12.65 -7.02 -0.09
N LYS A 334 13.95 -6.84 0.16
CA LYS A 334 14.49 -6.66 1.52
C LYS A 334 14.87 -5.20 1.70
N ALA A 335 14.58 -4.66 2.87
CA ALA A 335 14.86 -3.27 3.19
C ALA A 335 15.30 -3.10 4.63
N LYS A 336 16.10 -2.07 4.87
CA LYS A 336 16.45 -1.53 6.18
C LYS A 336 16.39 -0.02 6.11
N GLY A 337 16.19 0.65 7.24
CA GLY A 337 16.12 2.09 7.19
C GLY A 337 15.70 2.73 8.50
N GLN A 338 15.46 4.03 8.44
CA GLN A 338 15.00 4.80 9.57
C GLN A 338 13.96 5.85 9.15
N TYR A 339 13.08 6.20 10.08
CA TYR A 339 12.07 7.23 9.93
C TYR A 339 11.97 8.06 11.21
N GLY A 340 12.19 9.37 11.10
CA GLY A 340 11.98 10.33 12.20
C GLY A 340 10.52 10.77 12.25
N ILE A 341 9.81 10.44 13.33
CA ILE A 341 8.37 10.73 13.46
C ILE A 341 8.10 12.24 13.44
N ASP A 342 8.89 13.01 14.17
CA ASP A 342 8.70 14.47 14.28
C ASP A 342 9.33 15.23 13.12
N SER A 343 10.49 14.77 12.62
CA SER A 343 11.20 15.41 11.51
C SER A 343 10.61 15.09 10.15
N GLY A 344 9.94 13.93 10.04
CA GLY A 344 9.47 13.36 8.77
C GLY A 344 10.60 12.86 7.87
N GLU A 345 11.86 12.89 8.32
CA GLU A 345 13.02 12.44 7.55
C GLU A 345 13.09 10.92 7.50
N PHE A 346 13.43 10.38 6.33
CA PHE A 346 13.60 8.95 6.16
C PHE A 346 14.84 8.60 5.32
N SER A 347 15.35 7.40 5.55
CA SER A 347 16.39 6.78 4.75
C SER A 347 16.10 5.28 4.68
N ILE A 348 16.01 4.74 3.48
CA ILE A 348 15.70 3.32 3.22
C ILE A 348 16.71 2.79 2.22
N ASP A 349 17.40 1.72 2.57
CA ASP A 349 18.23 0.93 1.68
C ASP A 349 17.55 -0.41 1.42
N GLY A 350 17.52 -0.86 0.18
CA GLY A 350 16.84 -2.09 -0.17
C GLY A 350 17.51 -2.89 -1.27
N THR A 351 17.17 -4.17 -1.31
CA THR A 351 17.56 -5.10 -2.38
C THR A 351 16.32 -5.80 -2.92
N ILE A 352 16.28 -5.96 -4.22
CA ILE A 352 15.21 -6.64 -4.95
C ILE A 352 15.77 -7.97 -5.43
N HIS A 353 15.06 -9.05 -5.23
CA HIS A 353 15.46 -10.40 -5.61
C HIS A 353 14.33 -11.12 -6.33
N ASN A 354 14.58 -11.49 -7.60
CA ASN A 354 13.66 -12.22 -8.47
C ASN A 354 12.22 -11.66 -8.50
N ALA A 355 12.06 -10.35 -8.38
CA ALA A 355 10.74 -9.73 -8.37
C ALA A 355 10.16 -9.69 -9.79
N GLU A 356 8.91 -10.15 -9.94
CA GLU A 356 8.14 -10.02 -11.16
C GLU A 356 7.62 -8.58 -11.30
N ILE A 357 7.87 -7.92 -12.44
CA ILE A 357 7.45 -6.51 -12.63
C ILE A 357 6.01 -6.37 -13.14
N ALA A 358 5.41 -7.43 -13.66
CA ALA A 358 4.07 -7.38 -14.24
C ALA A 358 3.01 -6.79 -13.29
N PRO A 359 2.95 -7.14 -11.99
CA PRO A 359 1.98 -6.55 -11.07
C PRO A 359 2.12 -5.03 -10.91
N PHE A 360 3.33 -4.49 -11.11
CA PHE A 360 3.61 -3.06 -10.95
C PHE A 360 3.42 -2.24 -12.23
N THR A 361 3.36 -2.91 -13.36
CA THR A 361 3.27 -2.25 -14.68
C THR A 361 1.92 -2.41 -15.36
N GLN A 362 1.03 -3.27 -14.84
CA GLN A 362 -0.26 -3.58 -15.47
C GLN A 362 -1.18 -2.37 -15.69
N ASN A 363 -1.04 -1.35 -14.87
CA ASN A 363 -1.85 -0.12 -14.94
C ASN A 363 -1.14 1.00 -15.75
N LEU A 364 0.07 0.75 -16.25
CA LEU A 364 0.77 1.70 -17.11
C LEU A 364 0.22 1.61 -18.54
N SER A 365 0.36 2.68 -19.30
CA SER A 365 0.00 2.72 -20.73
C SER A 365 0.74 1.68 -21.56
N THR A 366 1.87 1.21 -21.06
CA THR A 366 2.70 0.18 -21.68
C THR A 366 3.11 -0.84 -20.61
N PRO A 367 2.29 -1.89 -20.40
CA PRO A 367 2.63 -2.95 -19.46
C PRO A 367 3.91 -3.68 -19.87
N ALA A 368 4.67 -4.06 -18.86
CA ALA A 368 5.89 -4.86 -19.03
C ALA A 368 5.83 -6.10 -18.12
N SER A 369 6.50 -7.17 -18.55
CA SER A 369 6.69 -8.36 -17.73
C SER A 369 8.17 -8.75 -17.72
N GLY A 370 8.56 -9.60 -16.77
CA GLY A 370 9.93 -10.08 -16.58
C GLY A 370 10.33 -10.07 -15.12
N ILE A 371 11.59 -10.40 -14.87
CA ILE A 371 12.16 -10.55 -13.54
C ILE A 371 13.20 -9.46 -13.34
N VAL A 372 13.16 -8.81 -12.17
CA VAL A 372 14.15 -7.79 -11.79
C VAL A 372 14.86 -8.16 -10.51
N ASN A 373 16.15 -7.80 -10.49
CA ASN A 373 17.04 -7.86 -9.35
C ASN A 373 17.75 -6.52 -9.21
N GLY A 374 18.14 -6.14 -8.00
CA GLY A 374 18.88 -4.91 -7.83
C GLY A 374 18.97 -4.42 -6.42
N GLU A 375 19.51 -3.22 -6.30
CA GLU A 375 19.65 -2.50 -5.04
C GLU A 375 19.25 -1.04 -5.24
N PHE A 376 18.73 -0.45 -4.18
CA PHE A 376 18.34 0.95 -4.17
C PHE A 376 18.52 1.57 -2.79
N SER A 377 18.73 2.87 -2.78
CA SER A 377 18.73 3.72 -1.59
C SER A 377 17.84 4.93 -1.86
N VAL A 378 16.95 5.24 -0.92
CA VAL A 378 16.06 6.40 -1.01
C VAL A 378 16.11 7.18 0.29
N LYS A 379 16.28 8.50 0.20
CA LYS A 379 16.21 9.41 1.35
C LYS A 379 15.27 10.55 1.03
N GLY A 380 14.59 11.03 2.05
CA GLY A 380 13.63 12.12 1.86
C GLY A 380 13.10 12.69 3.16
N LYS A 381 12.12 13.56 3.00
CA LYS A 381 11.41 14.18 4.11
C LYS A 381 9.92 14.28 3.76
N ASN A 382 9.07 13.69 4.60
CA ASN A 382 7.65 13.52 4.35
C ASN A 382 7.40 12.78 3.02
N SER A 383 6.83 13.42 2.00
CA SER A 383 6.63 12.89 0.65
C SER A 383 7.74 13.25 -0.35
N ASP A 384 8.67 14.14 0.03
CA ASP A 384 9.67 14.67 -0.88
C ASP A 384 10.93 13.80 -0.85
N ILE A 385 11.28 13.21 -2.00
CA ILE A 385 12.52 12.44 -2.17
C ILE A 385 13.66 13.44 -2.38
N THR A 386 14.66 13.42 -1.51
CA THR A 386 15.86 14.27 -1.59
C THR A 386 17.08 13.53 -2.17
N SER A 387 17.07 12.20 -2.07
CA SER A 387 18.13 11.36 -2.63
C SER A 387 17.54 10.04 -3.10
N ILE A 388 17.89 9.63 -4.30
CA ILE A 388 17.58 8.31 -4.84
C ILE A 388 18.80 7.80 -5.59
N GLU A 389 19.19 6.56 -5.32
CA GLU A 389 20.23 5.86 -6.10
C GLU A 389 19.86 4.38 -6.20
N GLY A 390 20.29 3.74 -7.27
CA GLY A 390 20.07 2.32 -7.43
C GLY A 390 20.61 1.77 -8.74
N ASN A 391 20.61 0.44 -8.78
CA ASN A 391 21.02 -0.34 -9.95
C ASN A 391 20.10 -1.55 -10.06
N ILE A 392 19.24 -1.53 -11.04
CA ILE A 392 18.24 -2.57 -11.30
C ILE A 392 18.62 -3.32 -12.57
N VAL A 393 18.62 -4.63 -12.48
CA VAL A 393 18.86 -5.54 -13.62
C VAL A 393 17.59 -6.34 -13.88
N GLY A 394 17.04 -6.20 -15.06
CA GLY A 394 15.92 -6.99 -15.56
C GLY A 394 16.40 -8.10 -16.49
N THR A 395 15.75 -9.24 -16.44
CA THR A 395 16.00 -10.39 -17.32
C THR A 395 14.68 -10.94 -17.85
N SER A 396 14.70 -11.51 -19.05
CA SER A 396 13.51 -12.06 -19.70
C SER A 396 12.36 -11.04 -19.74
N LEU A 397 12.70 -9.79 -20.03
CA LEU A 397 11.73 -8.71 -20.08
C LEU A 397 10.90 -8.81 -21.36
N SER A 398 9.64 -8.45 -21.28
CA SER A 398 8.77 -8.31 -22.46
C SER A 398 7.95 -7.04 -22.36
N VAL A 399 7.98 -6.25 -23.43
CA VAL A 399 7.24 -5.00 -23.56
C VAL A 399 6.55 -4.99 -24.92
N ARG A 400 5.21 -4.93 -24.98
CA ARG A 400 4.42 -4.99 -26.22
C ARG A 400 4.81 -6.15 -27.16
N GLY A 401 5.16 -7.31 -26.61
CA GLY A 401 5.59 -8.48 -27.37
C GLY A 401 7.05 -8.46 -27.86
N ILE A 402 7.81 -7.41 -27.54
CA ILE A 402 9.24 -7.38 -27.77
C ILE A 402 9.93 -8.03 -26.58
N SER A 403 10.74 -9.05 -26.83
CA SER A 403 11.57 -9.70 -25.83
C SER A 403 12.90 -8.96 -25.67
N ILE A 404 13.22 -8.59 -24.43
CA ILE A 404 14.49 -7.97 -24.05
C ILE A 404 15.20 -8.97 -23.12
N ASP A 405 16.34 -9.50 -23.55
CA ASP A 405 17.04 -10.57 -22.82
C ASP A 405 17.54 -10.07 -21.46
N SER A 406 18.11 -8.87 -21.47
CA SER A 406 18.53 -8.20 -20.26
C SER A 406 18.47 -6.68 -20.40
N ALA A 407 18.17 -6.00 -19.30
CA ALA A 407 18.32 -4.56 -19.20
C ALA A 407 18.88 -4.21 -17.81
N ARG A 408 19.78 -3.23 -17.77
CA ARG A 408 20.29 -2.63 -16.53
C ARG A 408 19.92 -1.16 -16.53
N VAL A 409 19.33 -0.71 -15.43
CA VAL A 409 19.03 0.69 -15.19
C VAL A 409 19.77 1.13 -13.95
N SER A 410 20.65 2.11 -14.07
CA SER A 410 21.32 2.76 -12.95
C SER A 410 20.81 4.19 -12.83
N PHE A 411 20.52 4.63 -11.62
CA PHE A 411 20.03 5.97 -11.35
C PHE A 411 20.64 6.52 -10.06
N ASN A 412 20.95 7.80 -10.08
CA ASN A 412 21.38 8.55 -8.89
C ASN A 412 21.00 10.01 -9.03
N ASN A 413 20.76 10.69 -7.92
CA ASN A 413 20.54 12.13 -7.98
C ASN A 413 21.78 12.93 -7.55
N VAL A 414 21.93 14.11 -8.18
CA VAL A 414 22.89 15.13 -7.80
C VAL A 414 22.10 16.43 -7.62
N GLY A 415 21.82 16.78 -6.38
CA GLY A 415 20.88 17.85 -6.07
C GLY A 415 19.45 17.47 -6.47
N ALA A 416 18.76 18.33 -7.21
CA ALA A 416 17.40 18.07 -7.73
C ALA A 416 17.38 17.20 -8.99
N LEU A 417 18.53 16.97 -9.61
CA LEU A 417 18.64 16.27 -10.88
C LEU A 417 18.89 14.78 -10.67
N THR A 418 18.05 13.91 -11.20
CA THR A 418 18.27 12.47 -11.23
C THR A 418 18.92 12.06 -12.54
N ASN A 419 20.12 11.52 -12.49
CA ASN A 419 20.79 10.92 -13.63
C ASN A 419 20.30 9.48 -13.83
N ILE A 420 20.12 9.08 -15.07
CA ILE A 420 19.72 7.74 -15.47
C ILE A 420 20.67 7.23 -16.53
N ALA A 421 21.13 6.00 -16.38
CA ALA A 421 21.83 5.26 -17.43
C ALA A 421 21.14 3.91 -17.64
N VAL A 422 20.96 3.53 -18.90
CA VAL A 422 20.31 2.29 -19.31
C VAL A 422 21.24 1.54 -20.25
N THR A 423 21.41 0.24 -20.02
CA THR A 423 22.04 -0.67 -20.96
C THR A 423 21.20 -1.94 -21.08
N GLY A 424 21.18 -2.57 -22.23
CA GLY A 424 20.39 -3.79 -22.42
C GLY A 424 20.81 -4.56 -23.67
N ALA A 425 20.25 -5.76 -23.80
CA ALA A 425 20.47 -6.64 -24.94
C ALA A 425 19.13 -7.18 -25.48
N ILE A 426 18.99 -7.21 -26.80
CA ILE A 426 17.90 -7.85 -27.52
C ILE A 426 18.54 -8.74 -28.55
N GLY A 427 18.53 -10.08 -28.35
CA GLY A 427 19.30 -11.00 -29.21
C GLY A 427 20.79 -10.66 -29.17
N ASN A 428 21.37 -10.45 -30.35
CA ASN A 428 22.76 -10.03 -30.48
C ASN A 428 22.96 -8.50 -30.45
N GLY A 429 21.87 -7.73 -30.44
CA GLY A 429 21.93 -6.27 -30.47
C GLY A 429 22.00 -5.67 -29.10
N GLN A 430 22.47 -4.44 -29.03
CA GLN A 430 22.66 -3.71 -27.76
C GLN A 430 21.84 -2.43 -27.72
N LEU A 431 21.35 -2.13 -26.51
CA LEU A 431 20.71 -0.88 -26.15
C LEU A 431 21.58 -0.14 -25.15
N SER A 432 21.70 1.15 -25.32
CA SER A 432 22.31 2.03 -24.33
C SER A 432 21.56 3.35 -24.28
N GLY A 433 21.59 3.99 -23.12
CA GLY A 433 20.96 5.29 -22.97
C GLY A 433 21.45 5.97 -21.71
N TYR A 434 21.37 7.28 -21.71
CA TYR A 434 21.70 8.11 -20.57
C TYR A 434 20.88 9.40 -20.60
N GLY A 435 20.71 10.00 -19.47
CA GLY A 435 20.02 11.28 -19.38
C GLY A 435 19.63 11.65 -17.97
N THR A 436 18.67 12.52 -17.88
CA THR A 436 18.28 13.13 -16.61
C THR A 436 16.77 13.27 -16.46
N ILE A 437 16.31 13.25 -15.21
CA ILE A 437 14.98 13.69 -14.82
C ILE A 437 15.14 14.88 -13.86
N ASP A 438 14.52 16.01 -14.19
CA ASP A 438 14.47 17.21 -13.35
C ASP A 438 13.01 17.65 -13.18
N ASN A 439 12.47 17.58 -11.96
CA ASN A 439 11.09 18.01 -11.66
C ASN A 439 10.05 17.49 -12.67
N ASN A 440 10.02 16.18 -12.95
CA ASN A 440 9.20 15.53 -13.96
C ASN A 440 9.56 15.81 -15.43
N LEU A 441 10.64 16.55 -15.69
CA LEU A 441 11.12 16.75 -17.05
C LEU A 441 12.17 15.72 -17.43
N LEU A 442 11.90 14.96 -18.46
CA LEU A 442 12.80 13.98 -19.07
C LEU A 442 13.75 14.66 -20.06
N ASN A 443 15.00 14.22 -20.06
CA ASN A 443 15.98 14.48 -21.11
C ASN A 443 16.86 13.23 -21.25
N LEU A 444 16.42 12.26 -22.07
CA LEU A 444 17.09 10.98 -22.27
C LEU A 444 17.56 10.84 -23.72
N SER A 445 18.76 10.32 -23.91
CA SER A 445 19.31 9.89 -25.20
C SER A 445 19.42 8.37 -25.20
N LEU A 446 18.83 7.72 -26.19
CA LEU A 446 18.86 6.27 -26.39
C LEU A 446 19.56 5.93 -27.70
N SER A 447 20.28 4.82 -27.70
CA SER A 447 21.00 4.27 -28.84
C SER A 447 20.75 2.77 -28.89
N ALA A 448 20.45 2.28 -30.05
CA ALA A 448 20.33 0.86 -30.36
C ALA A 448 21.31 0.50 -31.47
N ASP A 449 22.07 -0.55 -31.27
CA ASP A 449 23.05 -1.02 -32.26
C ASP A 449 22.83 -2.48 -32.61
N SER A 450 22.76 -2.75 -33.89
CA SER A 450 22.70 -4.10 -34.49
C SER A 450 21.54 -4.96 -33.93
N LEU A 451 20.37 -4.35 -33.67
CA LEU A 451 19.18 -5.10 -33.27
C LEU A 451 18.68 -5.97 -34.42
N ASP A 452 18.41 -7.24 -34.16
CA ASP A 452 17.75 -8.11 -35.14
C ASP A 452 16.28 -7.68 -35.30
N ALA A 453 15.93 -7.29 -36.54
CA ALA A 453 14.58 -6.87 -36.88
C ALA A 453 13.52 -7.95 -36.62
N SER A 454 13.89 -9.24 -36.62
CA SER A 454 12.96 -10.35 -36.34
C SER A 454 12.29 -10.24 -34.96
N ASN A 455 12.94 -9.61 -33.98
CA ASN A 455 12.38 -9.34 -32.67
C ASN A 455 11.15 -8.39 -32.70
N PHE A 456 10.95 -7.69 -33.80
CA PHE A 456 9.83 -6.75 -34.01
C PHE A 456 8.73 -7.28 -34.91
N SER A 457 8.81 -8.56 -35.35
CA SER A 457 7.84 -9.18 -36.27
C SER A 457 6.40 -9.10 -35.76
N SER A 458 6.19 -9.21 -34.43
CA SER A 458 4.87 -9.07 -33.80
C SER A 458 4.26 -7.68 -33.96
N LEU A 459 5.08 -6.64 -34.09
CA LEU A 459 4.61 -5.26 -34.24
C LEU A 459 4.20 -4.94 -35.68
N VAL A 460 4.86 -5.57 -36.65
CA VAL A 460 4.60 -5.31 -38.10
C VAL A 460 3.64 -6.32 -38.74
N GLY A 461 3.20 -7.33 -37.95
CA GLY A 461 2.22 -8.32 -38.38
C GLY A 461 2.73 -9.36 -39.40
N ASN A 462 3.98 -9.28 -39.81
CA ASN A 462 4.61 -10.15 -40.78
C ASN A 462 6.08 -10.44 -40.42
N SER A 463 6.68 -11.43 -41.07
CA SER A 463 8.10 -11.72 -40.86
C SER A 463 8.97 -10.58 -41.36
N ILE A 464 9.88 -10.13 -40.51
CA ILE A 464 10.90 -9.14 -40.85
C ILE A 464 12.24 -9.65 -40.33
N SER A 465 13.32 -9.43 -41.08
CA SER A 465 14.69 -9.74 -40.65
C SER A 465 15.67 -8.71 -41.19
N GLY A 466 16.85 -8.64 -40.59
CA GLY A 466 17.90 -7.67 -40.88
C GLY A 466 18.41 -6.99 -39.63
N ASN A 467 19.46 -6.23 -39.74
CA ASN A 467 20.05 -5.51 -38.61
C ASN A 467 19.61 -4.04 -38.57
N ILE A 468 19.11 -3.60 -37.45
CA ILE A 468 18.61 -2.24 -37.23
C ILE A 468 19.53 -1.51 -36.25
N THR A 469 19.92 -0.29 -36.63
CA THR A 469 20.58 0.67 -35.76
C THR A 469 19.69 1.91 -35.60
N GLY A 470 19.58 2.43 -34.39
CA GLY A 470 18.69 3.57 -34.11
C GLY A 470 19.19 4.46 -33.01
N HIS A 471 18.73 5.71 -33.06
CA HIS A 471 18.93 6.70 -32.02
C HIS A 471 17.61 7.39 -31.70
N ALA A 472 17.38 7.70 -30.43
CA ALA A 472 16.20 8.46 -30.00
C ALA A 472 16.55 9.42 -28.87
N SER A 473 15.96 10.62 -28.90
CA SER A 473 15.95 11.59 -27.82
C SER A 473 14.55 11.69 -27.25
N ILE A 474 14.43 11.50 -25.95
CA ILE A 474 13.15 11.57 -25.22
C ILE A 474 13.20 12.79 -24.32
N THR A 475 12.31 13.75 -24.54
CA THR A 475 12.29 15.03 -23.82
C THR A 475 10.87 15.40 -23.39
N GLY A 476 10.76 16.29 -22.40
CA GLY A 476 9.46 16.83 -21.94
C GLY A 476 8.95 16.17 -20.67
N ASN A 477 7.66 16.31 -20.41
CA ASN A 477 7.06 15.83 -19.17
C ASN A 477 6.99 14.30 -19.14
N LEU A 478 7.23 13.70 -17.98
CA LEU A 478 7.20 12.25 -17.77
C LEU A 478 5.86 11.60 -18.17
N ASP A 479 4.74 12.31 -17.96
CA ASP A 479 3.41 11.82 -18.28
C ASP A 479 3.10 11.85 -19.79
N ASN A 480 3.79 12.72 -20.55
CA ASN A 480 3.59 12.88 -21.99
C ASN A 480 4.88 13.34 -22.69
N PRO A 481 5.88 12.45 -22.79
CA PRO A 481 7.16 12.78 -23.39
C PRO A 481 7.06 12.92 -24.92
N SER A 482 7.97 13.72 -25.48
CA SER A 482 8.23 13.78 -26.90
C SER A 482 9.44 12.91 -27.23
N VAL A 483 9.31 12.06 -28.24
CA VAL A 483 10.40 11.19 -28.75
C VAL A 483 10.75 11.63 -30.14
N THR A 484 12.01 11.95 -30.40
CA THR A 484 12.54 12.20 -31.75
C THR A 484 13.68 11.26 -32.02
N GLY A 485 13.68 10.60 -33.17
CA GLY A 485 14.69 9.59 -33.44
C GLY A 485 14.86 9.26 -34.91
N SER A 486 15.81 8.38 -35.16
CA SER A 486 16.05 7.80 -36.47
C SER A 486 16.37 6.31 -36.36
N VAL A 487 16.01 5.60 -37.40
CA VAL A 487 16.30 4.15 -37.58
C VAL A 487 16.93 3.96 -38.92
N THR A 488 18.00 3.19 -38.97
CA THR A 488 18.71 2.82 -40.19
C THR A 488 18.93 1.31 -40.24
N SER A 489 18.94 0.77 -41.44
CA SER A 489 19.34 -0.62 -41.71
C SER A 489 20.01 -0.72 -43.05
N PRO A 490 21.11 -1.48 -43.19
CA PRO A 490 21.74 -1.71 -44.49
C PRO A 490 20.95 -2.67 -45.37
N GLU A 491 20.17 -3.57 -44.80
CA GLU A 491 19.33 -4.54 -45.47
C GLU A 491 18.17 -4.99 -44.60
N ILE A 492 16.96 -5.04 -45.19
CA ILE A 492 15.76 -5.59 -44.54
C ILE A 492 15.07 -6.55 -45.47
N VAL A 493 14.67 -7.69 -44.95
CA VAL A 493 13.77 -8.62 -45.62
C VAL A 493 12.41 -8.58 -44.94
N TYR A 494 11.37 -8.20 -45.67
CA TYR A 494 10.00 -8.15 -45.16
C TYR A 494 9.12 -9.12 -45.95
N SER A 495 8.59 -10.16 -45.32
CA SER A 495 7.81 -11.22 -45.96
C SER A 495 8.45 -11.77 -47.26
N GLY A 496 9.77 -11.95 -47.26
CA GLY A 496 10.52 -12.44 -48.41
C GLY A 496 10.85 -11.38 -49.47
N ALA A 497 10.41 -10.14 -49.35
CA ALA A 497 10.85 -9.02 -50.17
C ALA A 497 12.14 -8.40 -49.58
N HIS A 498 13.14 -8.20 -50.44
CA HIS A 498 14.45 -7.67 -50.07
C HIS A 498 14.55 -6.19 -50.35
N PHE A 499 14.91 -5.42 -49.36
CA PHE A 499 15.20 -3.99 -49.44
C PHE A 499 16.64 -3.73 -48.98
N ASN A 500 17.42 -3.03 -49.78
CA ASN A 500 18.86 -2.86 -49.56
C ASN A 500 19.22 -1.70 -48.65
N SER A 501 18.28 -0.93 -48.16
CA SER A 501 18.49 0.08 -47.10
C SER A 501 17.19 0.56 -46.53
N ILE A 502 17.21 0.94 -45.25
CA ILE A 502 16.17 1.75 -44.61
C ILE A 502 16.83 2.93 -43.92
N ASN A 503 16.25 4.09 -44.12
CA ASN A 503 16.53 5.28 -43.34
C ASN A 503 15.19 5.94 -42.98
N ALA A 504 14.87 6.01 -41.70
CA ALA A 504 13.60 6.57 -41.19
C ALA A 504 13.84 7.52 -40.04
N GLY A 505 13.48 8.77 -40.24
CA GLY A 505 13.36 9.75 -39.16
C GLY A 505 11.94 9.79 -38.62
N PHE A 506 11.79 9.96 -37.34
CA PHE A 506 10.47 10.02 -36.72
C PHE A 506 10.41 10.97 -35.52
N THR A 507 9.21 11.48 -35.25
CA THR A 507 8.87 12.19 -34.02
C THR A 507 7.57 11.62 -33.48
N ILE A 508 7.50 11.32 -32.18
CA ILE A 508 6.27 10.97 -31.48
C ILE A 508 5.97 12.06 -30.46
N LYS A 509 4.80 12.66 -30.58
CA LYS A 509 4.32 13.68 -29.66
C LYS A 509 2.80 13.60 -29.55
N ASN A 510 2.26 13.67 -28.33
CA ASN A 510 0.82 13.56 -28.09
C ASN A 510 0.20 12.34 -28.79
N HIS A 511 0.86 11.19 -28.75
CA HIS A 511 0.47 9.93 -29.41
C HIS A 511 0.45 9.99 -30.95
N ILE A 512 0.95 11.05 -31.57
CA ILE A 512 1.08 11.16 -33.03
C ILE A 512 2.51 10.82 -33.39
N LEU A 513 2.68 9.76 -34.19
CA LEU A 513 3.92 9.43 -34.89
C LEU A 513 3.96 10.21 -36.21
N GLU A 514 4.96 11.03 -36.37
CA GLU A 514 5.29 11.72 -37.62
C GLU A 514 6.55 11.10 -38.24
N LEU A 515 6.45 10.62 -39.45
CA LEU A 515 7.59 10.13 -40.23
C LEU A 515 8.18 11.28 -41.07
N THR A 516 9.49 11.48 -40.89
CA THR A 516 10.27 12.47 -41.62
C THR A 516 11.44 11.78 -42.31
N ASP A 517 11.75 12.21 -43.54
CA ASP A 517 12.90 11.73 -44.31
C ASP A 517 13.02 10.19 -44.39
N THR A 518 11.86 9.50 -44.42
CA THR A 518 11.83 8.03 -44.45
C THR A 518 12.02 7.55 -45.88
N SER A 519 13.05 6.71 -46.10
CA SER A 519 13.33 6.06 -47.38
C SER A 519 13.64 4.59 -47.21
N ILE A 520 13.15 3.77 -48.13
CA ILE A 520 13.38 2.34 -48.23
C ILE A 520 13.98 2.11 -49.60
N GLY A 521 15.22 1.63 -49.67
CA GLY A 521 15.94 1.39 -50.90
C GLY A 521 15.60 0.03 -51.54
N ASP A 522 15.53 -0.02 -52.86
CA ASP A 522 15.38 -1.24 -53.67
C ASP A 522 16.26 -1.17 -54.94
N GLY A 523 17.47 -1.69 -54.83
CA GLY A 523 18.49 -1.50 -55.88
C GLY A 523 18.86 -0.02 -56.03
N ASP A 524 18.69 0.54 -57.25
CA ASP A 524 18.87 1.96 -57.53
C ASP A 524 17.60 2.79 -57.29
N GLY A 525 16.49 2.14 -56.92
CA GLY A 525 15.20 2.77 -56.61
C GLY A 525 14.98 2.97 -55.13
N ALA A 526 13.92 3.71 -54.81
CA ALA A 526 13.53 3.93 -53.45
C ALA A 526 12.04 4.21 -53.27
N ILE A 527 11.53 3.86 -52.08
CA ILE A 527 10.22 4.26 -51.60
C ILE A 527 10.45 5.33 -50.53
N THR A 528 9.81 6.48 -50.69
CA THR A 528 9.81 7.54 -49.65
C THR A 528 8.44 7.63 -49.02
N ILE A 529 8.40 7.76 -47.71
CA ILE A 529 7.17 7.84 -46.93
C ILE A 529 7.29 9.02 -45.96
N GLY A 530 6.24 9.83 -45.88
CA GLY A 530 6.17 10.90 -44.90
C GLY A 530 4.72 11.17 -44.49
N GLY A 531 4.54 11.76 -43.31
CA GLY A 531 3.22 12.06 -42.77
C GLY A 531 2.99 11.57 -41.34
N THR A 532 1.75 11.48 -40.93
CA THR A 532 1.39 11.22 -39.56
C THR A 532 0.53 9.96 -39.36
N PHE A 533 0.75 9.30 -38.24
CA PHE A 533 -0.03 8.18 -37.75
C PHE A 533 -0.41 8.42 -36.29
N ASP A 534 -1.69 8.42 -35.97
CA ASP A 534 -2.20 8.54 -34.60
C ASP A 534 -2.24 7.16 -33.94
N LEU A 535 -1.43 6.97 -32.89
CA LEU A 535 -1.25 5.70 -32.19
C LEU A 535 -2.49 5.27 -31.36
N ASN A 536 -3.43 6.18 -31.10
CA ASN A 536 -4.64 5.89 -30.34
C ASN A 536 -5.82 5.55 -31.26
N SER A 537 -6.02 6.36 -32.30
CA SER A 537 -7.15 6.21 -33.24
C SER A 537 -6.83 5.40 -34.46
N ASN A 538 -5.55 5.01 -34.67
CA ASN A 538 -5.03 4.39 -35.88
C ASN A 538 -5.25 5.22 -37.16
N ALA A 539 -5.43 6.54 -37.02
CA ALA A 539 -5.66 7.42 -38.15
C ALA A 539 -4.36 7.68 -38.91
N LEU A 540 -4.47 7.62 -40.25
CA LEU A 540 -3.39 7.81 -41.22
C LEU A 540 -3.57 9.14 -41.94
N ASN A 541 -2.48 9.89 -42.14
CA ASN A 541 -2.38 10.98 -43.09
C ASN A 541 -0.95 11.01 -43.65
N MET A 542 -0.72 10.21 -44.67
CA MET A 542 0.61 9.92 -45.21
C MET A 542 0.68 10.18 -46.70
N ARG A 543 1.90 10.37 -47.20
CA ARG A 543 2.27 10.34 -48.62
C ARG A 543 3.34 9.29 -48.80
N ALA A 544 3.18 8.47 -49.83
CA ALA A 544 4.16 7.48 -50.24
C ALA A 544 4.49 7.67 -51.72
N ARG A 545 5.76 7.70 -52.03
CA ARG A 545 6.27 7.75 -53.43
C ARG A 545 7.23 6.60 -53.63
N ALA A 546 7.02 5.83 -54.67
CA ALA A 546 7.98 4.83 -55.17
C ALA A 546 8.60 5.33 -56.46
N LYS A 547 9.89 5.18 -56.64
CA LYS A 547 10.62 5.51 -57.83
C LYS A 547 11.59 4.40 -58.19
N ALA A 548 11.42 3.82 -59.40
CA ALA A 548 12.26 2.74 -59.91
C ALA A 548 12.43 1.57 -58.92
N VAL A 549 11.32 1.11 -58.30
CA VAL A 549 11.27 0.00 -57.35
C VAL A 549 10.82 -1.26 -58.10
N ARG A 550 11.25 -2.42 -57.68
CA ARG A 550 10.76 -3.68 -58.24
C ARG A 550 9.36 -4.00 -57.73
N ILE A 551 8.39 -4.10 -58.63
CA ILE A 551 6.99 -4.38 -58.26
C ILE A 551 6.84 -5.70 -57.49
N GLU A 552 7.62 -6.72 -57.82
CA GLU A 552 7.63 -8.01 -57.12
C GLU A 552 7.97 -7.89 -55.64
N ASN A 553 8.83 -6.94 -55.24
CA ASN A 553 9.14 -6.68 -53.82
C ASN A 553 7.97 -6.02 -53.08
N LEU A 554 7.15 -5.22 -53.78
CA LEU A 554 5.98 -4.57 -53.21
C LEU A 554 4.78 -5.51 -52.99
N ILE A 555 4.57 -6.46 -53.94
CA ILE A 555 3.41 -7.35 -53.94
C ILE A 555 3.65 -8.66 -53.17
N ARG A 556 4.89 -9.18 -53.12
CA ARG A 556 5.24 -10.45 -52.47
C ARG A 556 4.72 -10.58 -51.03
N PRO A 557 4.76 -9.55 -50.18
CA PRO A 557 4.20 -9.63 -48.82
C PRO A 557 2.69 -9.91 -48.78
N PHE A 558 1.97 -9.66 -49.85
CA PHE A 558 0.51 -9.69 -49.91
C PHE A 558 -0.05 -10.73 -50.87
N SER A 559 0.72 -11.11 -51.89
CA SER A 559 0.23 -11.98 -52.97
C SER A 559 1.37 -12.61 -53.79
N ASP A 560 1.15 -13.84 -54.24
CA ASP A 560 2.05 -14.57 -55.14
C ASP A 560 1.78 -14.29 -56.62
N VAL A 561 1.17 -13.15 -56.96
CA VAL A 561 0.89 -12.75 -58.34
C VAL A 561 2.21 -12.68 -59.13
N PRO A 562 2.36 -13.40 -60.26
CA PRO A 562 3.58 -13.42 -61.04
C PRO A 562 3.73 -12.16 -61.89
N LEU A 563 3.79 -11.00 -61.23
CA LEU A 563 4.01 -9.68 -61.84
C LEU A 563 5.44 -9.23 -61.52
N THR A 564 6.17 -8.83 -62.52
CA THR A 564 7.53 -8.29 -62.41
C THR A 564 7.65 -6.97 -63.15
N GLY A 565 8.66 -6.19 -62.84
CA GLY A 565 8.96 -4.95 -63.54
C GLY A 565 9.33 -3.80 -62.63
N TRP A 566 9.65 -2.68 -63.27
CA TRP A 566 9.95 -1.46 -62.56
C TRP A 566 8.68 -0.66 -62.31
N PHE A 567 8.55 -0.17 -61.06
CA PHE A 567 7.35 0.47 -60.56
C PHE A 567 7.64 1.88 -60.05
N GLU A 568 6.77 2.81 -60.42
CA GLU A 568 6.73 4.17 -59.89
C GLU A 568 5.32 4.48 -59.40
N SER A 569 5.20 5.20 -58.30
CA SER A 569 3.90 5.65 -57.79
C SER A 569 4.01 6.91 -56.94
N GLU A 570 2.92 7.65 -56.89
CA GLU A 570 2.69 8.71 -55.92
C GLU A 570 1.31 8.50 -55.29
N ASN A 571 1.26 8.44 -53.97
CA ASN A 571 0.06 8.07 -53.23
C ASN A 571 -0.19 9.00 -52.07
N GLU A 572 -1.44 9.38 -51.86
CA GLU A 572 -1.95 9.97 -50.63
C GLU A 572 -2.76 8.92 -49.87
N ILE A 573 -2.44 8.74 -48.59
CA ILE A 573 -3.03 7.72 -47.74
C ILE A 573 -3.69 8.43 -46.55
N ARG A 574 -4.98 8.21 -46.36
CA ARG A 574 -5.80 8.80 -45.28
C ARG A 574 -6.71 7.72 -44.68
N GLY A 575 -7.52 8.08 -43.69
CA GLY A 575 -8.46 7.17 -43.02
C GLY A 575 -7.81 6.46 -41.84
N THR A 576 -8.09 5.18 -41.64
CA THR A 576 -7.53 4.38 -40.56
C THR A 576 -6.78 3.17 -41.10
N LEU A 577 -5.97 2.54 -40.25
CA LEU A 577 -5.21 1.34 -40.65
C LEU A 577 -6.14 0.22 -41.13
N ASP A 578 -7.31 0.05 -40.52
CA ASP A 578 -8.29 -0.98 -40.90
C ASP A 578 -9.13 -0.62 -42.13
N ASN A 579 -9.30 0.68 -42.41
CA ASN A 579 -10.05 1.18 -43.54
C ASN A 579 -9.34 2.39 -44.16
N PRO A 580 -8.21 2.15 -44.90
CA PRO A 580 -7.45 3.22 -45.52
C PRO A 580 -8.19 3.75 -46.75
N TYR A 581 -8.12 5.05 -46.94
CA TYR A 581 -8.37 5.73 -48.21
C TYR A 581 -7.03 6.00 -48.90
N VAL A 582 -6.82 5.43 -50.07
CA VAL A 582 -5.61 5.66 -50.85
C VAL A 582 -5.99 6.23 -52.19
N GLN A 583 -5.38 7.32 -52.59
CA GLN A 583 -5.50 7.89 -53.93
C GLN A 583 -4.11 8.08 -54.52
N GLY A 584 -3.93 7.67 -55.78
CA GLY A 584 -2.63 7.81 -56.41
C GLY A 584 -2.62 7.49 -57.89
N HIS A 585 -1.42 7.52 -58.43
CA HIS A 585 -1.15 7.02 -59.74
C HIS A 585 0.03 6.03 -59.71
N VAL A 586 0.00 5.11 -60.61
CA VAL A 586 1.02 4.07 -60.74
C VAL A 586 1.49 3.98 -62.18
N HIS A 587 2.78 3.67 -62.33
CA HIS A 587 3.44 3.42 -63.59
C HIS A 587 4.34 2.18 -63.45
N LEU A 588 4.03 1.12 -64.21
CA LEU A 588 4.83 -0.08 -64.36
C LEU A 588 5.45 -0.09 -65.74
N TYR A 589 6.75 -0.33 -65.84
CA TYR A 589 7.47 -0.41 -67.11
C TYR A 589 8.50 -1.54 -67.12
N ASP A 590 8.85 -2.01 -68.32
CA ASP A 590 9.75 -3.13 -68.50
C ASP A 590 9.38 -4.37 -67.69
N GLY A 591 8.07 -4.64 -67.58
CA GLY A 591 7.52 -5.68 -66.79
C GLY A 591 6.98 -6.89 -67.54
N SER A 592 6.52 -7.87 -66.73
CA SER A 592 5.79 -9.01 -67.28
C SER A 592 4.73 -9.51 -66.28
N TYR A 593 3.64 -10.05 -66.79
CA TYR A 593 2.64 -10.79 -66.05
C TYR A 593 2.54 -12.21 -66.57
N ASN A 594 2.81 -13.21 -65.76
CA ASN A 594 2.84 -14.62 -66.11
C ASN A 594 3.68 -14.88 -67.41
N GLY A 595 4.85 -14.24 -67.49
CA GLY A 595 5.74 -14.30 -68.64
C GLY A 595 5.28 -13.52 -69.91
N LYS A 596 4.13 -12.82 -69.84
CA LYS A 596 3.66 -11.97 -70.94
C LYS A 596 4.16 -10.53 -70.71
N LEU A 597 4.78 -9.97 -71.78
CA LEU A 597 5.40 -8.64 -71.69
C LEU A 597 4.40 -7.53 -71.40
N ILE A 598 4.74 -6.69 -70.43
CA ILE A 598 4.14 -5.39 -70.21
C ILE A 598 5.24 -4.35 -70.39
N SER A 599 5.21 -3.64 -71.47
CA SER A 599 6.23 -2.61 -71.74
C SER A 599 5.96 -1.31 -71.03
N ASP A 600 4.69 -0.99 -70.84
CA ASP A 600 4.23 0.22 -70.10
C ASP A 600 2.81 -0.02 -69.58
N ALA A 601 2.57 0.27 -68.32
CA ALA A 601 1.23 0.27 -67.72
C ALA A 601 1.05 1.44 -66.76
N LYS A 602 -0.03 2.19 -66.94
CA LYS A 602 -0.35 3.37 -66.16
C LYS A 602 -1.78 3.31 -65.67
N ALA A 603 -1.99 3.71 -64.42
CA ALA A 603 -3.34 3.86 -63.87
C ALA A 603 -3.40 4.98 -62.82
N ASP A 604 -4.51 5.70 -62.84
CA ASP A 604 -4.97 6.45 -61.71
C ASP A 604 -5.91 5.57 -60.88
N TYR A 605 -5.85 5.64 -59.57
CA TYR A 605 -6.69 4.82 -58.72
C TYR A 605 -7.10 5.48 -57.42
N THR A 606 -8.19 5.00 -56.90
CA THR A 606 -8.64 5.22 -55.51
C THR A 606 -8.99 3.87 -54.89
N LEU A 607 -8.50 3.66 -53.65
CA LEU A 607 -8.93 2.56 -52.78
C LEU A 607 -9.73 3.15 -51.64
N GLU A 608 -11.00 2.75 -51.53
CA GLU A 608 -11.89 3.18 -50.47
C GLU A 608 -12.82 2.02 -50.12
N ASN A 609 -13.04 1.78 -48.84
CA ASN A 609 -13.91 0.70 -48.36
C ASN A 609 -13.61 -0.65 -49.02
N LYS A 610 -12.33 -1.00 -49.15
CA LYS A 610 -11.83 -2.21 -49.82
C LYS A 610 -12.21 -2.33 -51.32
N THR A 611 -12.66 -1.24 -51.90
CA THR A 611 -12.98 -1.17 -53.32
C THR A 611 -11.92 -0.33 -54.04
N LEU A 612 -11.22 -0.93 -54.98
CA LEU A 612 -10.30 -0.25 -55.90
C LEU A 612 -11.09 0.32 -57.09
N THR A 613 -11.03 1.59 -57.31
CA THR A 613 -11.59 2.27 -58.46
C THR A 613 -10.48 2.72 -59.40
N LEU A 614 -10.58 2.37 -60.65
CA LEU A 614 -9.66 2.71 -61.73
C LEU A 614 -10.40 3.62 -62.74
N PRO A 615 -10.35 4.95 -62.58
CA PRO A 615 -11.01 5.85 -63.54
C PRO A 615 -10.49 5.69 -64.95
N LYS A 616 -9.21 5.39 -65.07
CA LYS A 616 -8.55 5.11 -66.33
C LYS A 616 -7.29 4.28 -66.07
N PHE A 617 -7.10 3.25 -66.90
CA PHE A 617 -5.80 2.56 -66.99
C PHE A 617 -5.42 2.32 -68.46
N THR A 618 -4.13 2.17 -68.71
CA THR A 618 -3.56 1.81 -70.03
C THR A 618 -2.49 0.77 -69.79
N ILE A 619 -2.50 -0.30 -70.55
CA ILE A 619 -1.50 -1.35 -70.59
C ILE A 619 -1.00 -1.52 -72.00
N GLN A 620 0.33 -1.54 -72.17
CA GLN A 620 0.98 -1.76 -73.47
C GLN A 620 1.89 -3.01 -73.43
N GLY A 621 1.84 -3.84 -74.45
CA GLY A 621 2.71 -5.00 -74.57
C GLY A 621 2.58 -5.63 -75.93
N TYR A 622 3.70 -6.08 -76.52
CA TYR A 622 3.79 -6.66 -77.83
C TYR A 622 3.18 -5.80 -78.96
N GLY A 623 3.20 -4.48 -78.78
CA GLY A 623 2.58 -3.54 -79.74
C GLY A 623 1.10 -3.29 -79.52
N ALA A 624 0.44 -4.08 -78.68
CA ALA A 624 -0.96 -3.88 -78.30
C ALA A 624 -1.13 -2.74 -77.27
N VAL A 625 -2.24 -2.03 -77.32
CA VAL A 625 -2.65 -1.05 -76.39
C VAL A 625 -4.03 -1.44 -75.81
N ILE A 626 -4.09 -1.71 -74.52
CA ILE A 626 -5.32 -1.99 -73.80
C ILE A 626 -5.62 -0.79 -72.88
N GLN A 627 -6.81 -0.24 -72.99
CA GLN A 627 -7.30 0.85 -72.17
C GLN A 627 -8.59 0.42 -71.43
N GLY A 628 -8.80 0.93 -70.27
CA GLY A 628 -10.03 0.61 -69.54
C GLY A 628 -10.29 1.50 -68.35
N SER A 629 -11.39 1.21 -67.69
CA SER A 629 -11.80 1.82 -66.41
C SER A 629 -12.71 0.85 -65.66
N GLY A 630 -12.85 1.00 -64.38
CA GLY A 630 -13.77 0.17 -63.62
C GLY A 630 -13.51 0.13 -62.13
N THR A 631 -14.18 -0.81 -61.48
CA THR A 631 -14.03 -1.05 -60.04
C THR A 631 -13.74 -2.52 -59.75
N MET A 632 -12.99 -2.77 -58.71
CA MET A 632 -12.63 -4.10 -58.23
C MET A 632 -12.70 -4.18 -56.72
N SER A 633 -13.40 -5.19 -56.23
CA SER A 633 -13.40 -5.61 -54.82
C SER A 633 -13.24 -7.14 -54.75
N GLU A 634 -13.14 -7.71 -53.58
CA GLU A 634 -13.04 -9.16 -53.42
C GLU A 634 -14.23 -9.89 -54.04
N ASP A 635 -15.43 -9.36 -53.91
CA ASP A 635 -16.68 -9.98 -54.32
C ASP A 635 -17.15 -9.55 -55.73
N ALA A 636 -16.65 -8.45 -56.25
CA ALA A 636 -17.16 -7.87 -57.50
C ALA A 636 -16.09 -7.23 -58.37
N LEU A 637 -16.09 -7.63 -59.65
CA LEU A 637 -15.37 -6.98 -60.74
C LEU A 637 -16.37 -6.26 -61.66
N ASN A 638 -16.04 -5.04 -62.03
CA ASN A 638 -16.81 -4.23 -62.96
C ASN A 638 -15.82 -3.38 -63.79
N ILE A 639 -15.21 -3.99 -64.83
CA ILE A 639 -14.12 -3.39 -65.58
C ILE A 639 -14.49 -3.39 -67.07
N ASP A 640 -14.56 -2.21 -67.63
CA ASP A 640 -14.68 -2.03 -69.09
C ASP A 640 -13.30 -1.87 -69.71
N LEU A 641 -13.06 -2.55 -70.82
CA LEU A 641 -11.79 -2.49 -71.48
C LEU A 641 -11.94 -2.48 -73.05
N GLU A 642 -11.00 -1.84 -73.66
CA GLU A 642 -10.83 -1.85 -75.12
C GLU A 642 -9.35 -2.09 -75.46
N GLY A 643 -9.08 -3.07 -76.24
CA GLY A 643 -7.72 -3.42 -76.73
C GLY A 643 -7.62 -3.31 -78.25
N LYS A 644 -6.50 -2.74 -78.72
CA LYS A 644 -6.17 -2.56 -80.13
C LYS A 644 -4.82 -3.18 -80.42
N ASP A 645 -4.69 -3.66 -81.67
CA ASP A 645 -3.44 -4.23 -82.21
C ASP A 645 -2.86 -5.36 -81.35
N ILE A 646 -3.74 -6.18 -80.75
CA ILE A 646 -3.38 -7.31 -79.89
C ILE A 646 -2.82 -8.44 -80.82
N ASP A 647 -1.51 -8.72 -80.75
CA ASP A 647 -0.88 -9.86 -81.39
C ASP A 647 -1.27 -11.16 -80.70
N ILE A 648 -2.23 -11.87 -81.26
CA ILE A 648 -2.80 -13.08 -80.64
C ILE A 648 -1.78 -14.20 -80.59
N GLY A 649 -0.86 -14.30 -81.58
CA GLY A 649 0.20 -15.31 -81.61
C GLY A 649 1.16 -15.17 -80.45
N ARG A 650 1.51 -13.93 -80.02
CA ARG A 650 2.35 -13.67 -78.86
C ARG A 650 1.63 -13.88 -77.56
N LEU A 651 0.32 -13.61 -77.50
CA LEU A 651 -0.47 -13.90 -76.34
C LEU A 651 -0.66 -15.39 -76.08
N LEU A 652 -0.80 -16.18 -77.13
CA LEU A 652 -1.00 -17.63 -77.08
C LEU A 652 0.31 -18.44 -77.09
N VAL A 653 1.47 -17.81 -77.11
CA VAL A 653 2.77 -18.48 -76.88
C VAL A 653 2.69 -19.26 -75.54
N ASN A 654 3.00 -20.52 -75.53
CA ASN A 654 2.86 -21.50 -74.44
C ASN A 654 1.42 -22.03 -74.25
N THR A 655 0.58 -21.96 -75.29
CA THR A 655 -0.69 -22.70 -75.34
C THR A 655 -0.63 -23.67 -76.51
N ASP A 656 -1.54 -24.64 -76.61
CA ASP A 656 -1.60 -25.63 -77.75
C ASP A 656 -2.21 -25.02 -79.03
N TYR A 657 -2.44 -23.70 -79.04
CA TYR A 657 -3.05 -22.99 -80.15
C TYR A 657 -2.00 -22.23 -80.94
N ASP A 658 -1.80 -22.56 -82.21
CA ASP A 658 -0.95 -21.83 -83.19
C ASP A 658 -1.84 -20.89 -84.02
N VAL A 659 -2.15 -19.72 -83.43
CA VAL A 659 -2.95 -18.69 -84.13
C VAL A 659 -2.08 -17.45 -84.28
N LYS A 660 -2.06 -16.90 -85.52
CA LYS A 660 -1.31 -15.69 -85.90
C LYS A 660 -2.24 -14.62 -86.44
N GLY A 661 -1.94 -13.35 -86.03
CA GLY A 661 -2.71 -12.20 -86.48
C GLY A 661 -2.96 -11.21 -85.37
N TYR A 662 -3.64 -10.13 -85.71
CA TYR A 662 -3.95 -9.04 -84.76
C TYR A 662 -5.47 -8.99 -84.53
N VAL A 663 -5.84 -8.83 -83.28
CA VAL A 663 -7.24 -8.68 -82.90
C VAL A 663 -7.46 -7.35 -82.18
N GLN A 664 -8.68 -6.89 -82.27
CA GLN A 664 -9.24 -5.81 -81.40
C GLN A 664 -10.25 -6.45 -80.48
N ALA A 665 -10.20 -6.12 -79.21
CA ALA A 665 -11.11 -6.62 -78.16
C ALA A 665 -11.80 -5.45 -77.47
N LYS A 666 -13.10 -5.57 -77.26
CA LYS A 666 -13.86 -4.63 -76.48
C LYS A 666 -14.85 -5.41 -75.60
N GLY A 667 -14.88 -5.13 -74.34
CA GLY A 667 -15.80 -5.86 -73.44
C GLY A 667 -15.73 -5.41 -72.00
N HIS A 668 -16.50 -6.15 -71.26
CA HIS A 668 -16.73 -5.96 -69.84
C HIS A 668 -16.26 -7.20 -69.06
N ILE A 669 -15.46 -7.03 -68.02
CA ILE A 669 -15.11 -8.05 -67.05
C ILE A 669 -15.98 -7.86 -65.84
N GLY A 670 -16.83 -8.83 -65.53
CA GLY A 670 -17.70 -8.91 -64.36
C GLY A 670 -17.41 -10.15 -63.53
N GLY A 671 -18.28 -10.44 -62.55
CA GLY A 671 -18.14 -11.56 -61.64
C GLY A 671 -17.34 -11.22 -60.38
N SER A 672 -16.70 -12.20 -59.77
CA SER A 672 -15.80 -12.00 -58.62
C SER A 672 -14.33 -12.14 -59.02
N LEU A 673 -13.42 -11.74 -58.16
CA LEU A 673 -11.97 -11.87 -58.37
C LEU A 673 -11.56 -13.33 -58.64
N TYR A 674 -12.22 -14.28 -58.00
CA TYR A 674 -11.96 -15.73 -58.12
C TYR A 674 -12.74 -16.40 -59.25
N ASN A 675 -13.79 -15.77 -59.76
CA ASN A 675 -14.61 -16.29 -60.86
C ASN A 675 -15.01 -15.14 -61.80
N PRO A 676 -14.04 -14.58 -62.55
CA PRO A 676 -14.31 -13.51 -63.48
C PRO A 676 -15.04 -14.04 -64.72
N ASN A 677 -15.91 -13.24 -65.29
CA ASN A 677 -16.51 -13.49 -66.58
C ASN A 677 -16.25 -12.33 -67.55
N PHE A 678 -16.08 -12.65 -68.79
CA PHE A 678 -15.88 -11.68 -69.87
C PHE A 678 -17.07 -11.70 -70.84
N ASN A 679 -17.64 -10.53 -71.05
CA ASN A 679 -18.71 -10.32 -71.97
C ASN A 679 -18.25 -9.24 -73.01
N GLY A 680 -18.03 -9.61 -74.25
CA GLY A 680 -17.53 -8.65 -75.18
C GLY A 680 -17.38 -9.20 -76.60
N SER A 681 -16.72 -8.46 -77.44
CA SER A 681 -16.44 -8.80 -78.81
C SER A 681 -14.93 -8.80 -79.07
N VAL A 682 -14.48 -9.79 -79.86
CA VAL A 682 -13.13 -9.85 -80.40
C VAL A 682 -13.28 -9.86 -81.96
N THR A 683 -12.66 -8.92 -82.59
CA THR A 683 -12.68 -8.76 -84.01
C THR A 683 -11.28 -8.85 -84.61
N SER A 684 -11.16 -9.46 -85.77
CA SER A 684 -9.90 -9.50 -86.47
C SER A 684 -10.15 -9.30 -87.97
N ASN A 685 -9.24 -8.63 -88.59
CA ASN A 685 -9.23 -8.51 -90.07
C ASN A 685 -8.62 -9.74 -90.71
N PHE A 686 -7.79 -10.50 -90.00
CA PHE A 686 -7.09 -11.67 -90.54
C PHE A 686 -6.50 -12.49 -89.36
N LEU A 687 -6.84 -13.79 -89.30
CA LEU A 687 -6.27 -14.80 -88.41
C LEU A 687 -5.87 -16.02 -89.18
N THR A 688 -4.69 -16.58 -88.94
CA THR A 688 -4.22 -17.83 -89.53
C THR A 688 -3.90 -18.85 -88.44
#